data_a8e28f781a6b0477f83f0c296820fcf1
#
_entry.id   a8e28f781a6b0477f83f0c296820fcf1
#
_cell.length_a   1.000
_cell.length_b   1.000
_cell.length_c   1.000
_cell.angle_alpha   90.00
_cell.angle_beta   90.00
_cell.angle_gamma   90.00
#
_symmetry.space_group_name_H-M   'P 1'
#
loop_
_entity.id
_entity.type
_entity.pdbx_description
1 polymer ?
#
loop_
_entity_poly.entity_id
_entity_poly.type
_entity_poly.pdbx_seq_one_letter_code
_entity_poly.pdbx_strand_id
1 'polypeptide(L)'
;MKRAKVSTRRLNLLIASLLAVIVLIGCQPAQPASGPEEGVLLVPPTPAPADTNASETAAQTTPVTPSAVRKPAGETALYQDPSQPVEARVKDLLARMTTEEKIGQVIQPAFGSIDPDTVAKLSIGSVLAGGDGNGVDTPESWLELVSSYEEAALDSRLGIPLIFGWDAIHGSGHLKGGTLFPQDIGLGATRNPDLVRQVARLTADEMAGVGVQWNFAPVLAVVQDTRWGRTYESFAENTELVTRLGAAYVRGLQSVDGTTNLNHPLAVLATPKHYLGDGGTTWGSSRQDIFDHPFMLDQGDTRVDEPALRSLYLPPYQAAVEAGVLSIMPSFSSWNGARMHGNKYLLTDVLKDELGFDGFLISDWEAISQLPGSSYDQVVKAINAGVDMYMGTEWQNFYNQLQQAVNNGEVPMSRLDDAVSRILRAKFTLGLFEHPLADAEAFQRIGSAEHRAVAREAVRQSLVLLKNENQALPIAKDTPLIFVAGQAAEDIGLQAGGWTLTWQGQEGKIMPGTTIRQGIQELAGPGSTVVYDRYALFEDVKGTQGSLATADVGIVVVAEKPYAEGVGDEADPRLSPVDVALIEHMRARANKVVVVMMTGRPIEITEQLPLAEAWVAAWLPGTEGSGVADVLFGDYEFTGKLPFTWQRWNSQLPFKFASLPSLGCDAPLFPYGHGLTTKDNSPLIPDCPKP
;
A
#
# COMPACT_ATOMS: atom_id res chain seq x y z
N MET A 1 9.03 -41.54 -49.37
CA MET A 1 10.18 -41.24 -50.24
C MET A 1 10.06 -39.85 -50.81
N LYS A 2 10.98 -39.01 -50.47
CA LYS A 2 11.62 -37.84 -51.08
C LYS A 2 11.96 -36.81 -50.01
N ARG A 3 13.21 -36.85 -49.58
CA ARG A 3 13.86 -35.82 -48.75
C ARG A 3 14.14 -34.61 -49.63
N ALA A 4 13.76 -33.40 -49.19
CA ALA A 4 14.25 -32.15 -49.75
C ALA A 4 15.39 -31.63 -48.90
N LYS A 5 16.59 -31.53 -49.49
CA LYS A 5 17.80 -30.90 -48.94
C LYS A 5 17.61 -29.39 -49.01
N VAL A 6 17.65 -28.70 -47.88
CA VAL A 6 17.77 -27.23 -47.80
C VAL A 6 19.27 -26.89 -47.69
N SER A 7 19.72 -26.02 -48.59
CA SER A 7 21.11 -25.64 -48.84
C SER A 7 21.66 -24.69 -47.78
N THR A 8 22.78 -25.07 -47.18
CA THR A 8 23.60 -24.38 -46.17
C THR A 8 24.48 -23.21 -46.74
N ARG A 9 24.03 -22.53 -47.79
CA ARG A 9 24.82 -21.48 -48.47
C ARG A 9 24.37 -20.03 -48.21
N ARG A 10 23.38 -19.77 -47.36
CA ARG A 10 22.92 -18.39 -47.06
C ARG A 10 23.19 -17.91 -45.64
N LEU A 11 23.86 -18.71 -44.79
CA LEU A 11 24.19 -18.31 -43.40
C LEU A 11 25.59 -17.74 -43.23
N ASN A 12 26.48 -17.85 -44.22
CA ASN A 12 27.85 -17.38 -44.11
C ASN A 12 28.11 -15.98 -44.71
N LEU A 13 27.10 -15.26 -45.20
CA LEU A 13 27.25 -13.90 -45.72
C LEU A 13 26.74 -12.79 -44.77
N LEU A 14 26.15 -13.13 -43.65
CA LEU A 14 25.67 -12.17 -42.65
C LEU A 14 26.59 -12.00 -41.44
N ILE A 15 27.62 -12.85 -41.30
CA ILE A 15 28.62 -12.77 -40.22
C ILE A 15 29.89 -12.01 -40.67
N ALA A 16 30.09 -11.81 -41.96
CA ALA A 16 31.24 -11.07 -42.48
C ALA A 16 31.05 -9.54 -42.55
N SER A 17 29.84 -9.01 -42.33
CA SER A 17 29.56 -7.57 -42.38
C SER A 17 29.51 -6.87 -41.02
N LEU A 18 29.67 -7.59 -39.91
CA LEU A 18 29.64 -7.02 -38.55
C LEU A 18 31.02 -6.92 -37.88
N LEU A 19 32.11 -7.35 -38.57
CA LEU A 19 33.50 -7.31 -38.06
C LEU A 19 34.39 -6.26 -38.75
N ALA A 20 33.83 -5.39 -39.60
CA ALA A 20 34.61 -4.38 -40.36
C ALA A 20 34.41 -2.93 -39.89
N VAL A 21 33.73 -2.68 -38.75
CA VAL A 21 33.45 -1.32 -38.22
C VAL A 21 34.17 -1.01 -36.89
N ILE A 22 34.98 -1.92 -36.34
CA ILE A 22 35.66 -1.71 -35.04
C ILE A 22 37.18 -1.47 -35.18
N VAL A 23 37.72 -1.10 -36.32
CA VAL A 23 39.16 -0.80 -36.48
C VAL A 23 39.39 0.52 -37.21
N LEU A 24 38.85 1.63 -36.73
CA LEU A 24 39.28 2.98 -37.12
C LEU A 24 38.81 4.04 -36.09
N ILE A 25 39.30 3.96 -34.86
CA ILE A 25 39.50 5.15 -34.02
C ILE A 25 40.89 5.06 -33.44
N GLY A 26 41.76 5.85 -34.06
CA GLY A 26 43.19 5.87 -33.83
C GLY A 26 43.57 6.53 -32.52
N CYS A 27 44.71 6.11 -32.02
CA CYS A 27 45.47 6.67 -30.93
C CYS A 27 45.80 8.16 -31.16
N GLN A 28 45.51 9.00 -30.16
CA GLN A 28 46.23 10.23 -29.93
C GLN A 28 46.98 10.14 -28.60
N PRO A 29 48.21 10.70 -28.51
CA PRO A 29 49.07 10.53 -27.34
C PRO A 29 48.66 11.44 -26.18
N ALA A 30 48.80 10.93 -24.97
CA ALA A 30 48.55 11.65 -23.72
C ALA A 30 49.56 12.78 -23.51
N GLN A 31 49.09 13.98 -23.16
CA GLN A 31 49.92 15.04 -22.57
C GLN A 31 49.94 14.88 -21.03
N PRO A 32 51.03 15.30 -20.37
CA PRO A 32 51.24 15.05 -18.95
C PRO A 32 50.39 15.99 -18.07
N ALA A 33 49.91 15.44 -16.98
CA ALA A 33 49.16 16.13 -15.94
C ALA A 33 49.98 17.22 -15.25
N SER A 34 49.46 18.44 -15.23
CA SER A 34 49.87 19.50 -14.31
C SER A 34 49.19 19.26 -12.94
N GLY A 35 49.94 19.52 -11.87
CA GLY A 35 49.58 19.25 -10.48
C GLY A 35 48.40 20.07 -9.94
N PRO A 36 48.02 19.81 -8.69
CA PRO A 36 46.72 20.24 -8.14
C PRO A 36 46.71 21.74 -7.84
N GLU A 37 45.72 22.44 -8.36
CA GLU A 37 45.33 23.75 -7.85
C GLU A 37 44.53 23.60 -6.56
N GLU A 38 44.95 24.30 -5.54
CA GLU A 38 44.30 24.41 -4.23
C GLU A 38 42.87 24.98 -4.38
N GLY A 39 41.85 24.16 -4.12
CA GLY A 39 40.49 24.61 -4.02
C GLY A 39 40.27 25.38 -2.73
N VAL A 40 39.96 26.67 -2.84
CA VAL A 40 39.58 27.54 -1.73
C VAL A 40 38.25 27.04 -1.15
N LEU A 41 38.31 26.50 0.06
CA LEU A 41 37.13 26.23 0.89
C LEU A 41 36.49 27.58 1.33
N LEU A 42 35.34 27.90 0.77
CA LEU A 42 34.49 28.96 1.30
C LEU A 42 33.90 28.50 2.64
N VAL A 43 34.47 28.99 3.73
CA VAL A 43 33.93 28.88 5.10
C VAL A 43 32.78 29.90 5.21
N PRO A 44 31.57 29.51 5.67
CA PRO A 44 30.52 30.47 5.97
C PRO A 44 30.92 31.34 7.17
N PRO A 45 30.52 32.64 7.20
CA PRO A 45 30.94 33.55 8.24
C PRO A 45 30.34 33.18 9.60
N THR A 46 31.19 33.20 10.63
CA THR A 46 30.85 33.03 12.04
C THR A 46 29.91 34.18 12.46
N PRO A 47 28.80 33.92 13.16
CA PRO A 47 27.97 34.99 13.73
C PRO A 47 28.71 35.68 14.90
N ALA A 48 28.65 37.00 14.91
CA ALA A 48 29.15 37.85 15.99
C ALA A 48 28.37 37.61 17.28
N PRO A 49 28.97 37.85 18.46
CA PRO A 49 28.33 37.62 19.76
C PRO A 49 27.14 38.56 19.96
N ALA A 50 25.98 38.01 20.34
CA ALA A 50 24.79 38.76 20.67
C ALA A 50 24.93 39.42 22.06
N ASP A 51 24.63 40.71 22.11
CA ASP A 51 24.46 41.46 23.36
C ASP A 51 23.24 40.94 24.15
N THR A 52 23.49 40.53 25.36
CA THR A 52 22.48 40.20 26.36
C THR A 52 21.88 41.47 26.94
N ASN A 53 20.68 41.86 26.49
CA ASN A 53 19.67 42.57 27.26
C ASN A 53 18.47 42.94 26.39
N ALA A 54 17.45 42.08 26.32
CA ALA A 54 16.09 42.47 26.00
C ALA A 54 15.12 41.51 26.68
N SER A 55 14.26 42.09 27.49
CA SER A 55 13.24 41.44 28.30
C SER A 55 12.31 40.56 27.49
N GLU A 56 12.05 39.36 28.03
CA GLU A 56 10.98 38.48 27.61
C GLU A 56 9.62 39.18 27.60
N THR A 57 9.09 39.44 26.46
CA THR A 57 7.65 39.62 26.26
C THR A 57 7.19 38.42 25.43
N ALA A 58 6.57 37.46 26.07
CA ALA A 58 5.92 36.33 25.42
C ALA A 58 4.83 36.87 24.48
N ALA A 59 5.07 36.79 23.18
CA ALA A 59 4.03 36.97 22.19
C ALA A 59 3.15 35.73 22.20
N GLN A 60 1.97 35.87 22.83
CA GLN A 60 0.88 34.92 22.66
C GLN A 60 0.46 34.96 21.19
N THR A 61 0.78 33.93 20.44
CA THR A 61 0.16 33.66 19.13
C THR A 61 -1.29 33.27 19.43
N THR A 62 -2.19 34.20 19.22
CA THR A 62 -3.63 33.94 19.16
C THR A 62 -3.88 32.99 17.99
N PRO A 63 -4.74 31.96 18.15
CA PRO A 63 -5.15 31.11 17.04
C PRO A 63 -5.85 32.01 16.00
N VAL A 64 -5.39 31.93 14.76
CA VAL A 64 -6.07 32.56 13.62
C VAL A 64 -7.39 31.81 13.44
N THR A 65 -8.47 32.42 13.90
CA THR A 65 -9.82 31.97 13.60
C THR A 65 -10.04 32.19 12.10
N PRO A 66 -10.45 31.18 11.31
CA PRO A 66 -10.72 31.37 9.89
C PRO A 66 -11.76 32.46 9.72
N SER A 67 -11.42 33.47 8.92
CA SER A 67 -12.32 34.57 8.59
C SER A 67 -13.45 34.00 7.73
N ALA A 68 -14.66 33.95 8.26
CA ALA A 68 -15.83 33.53 7.52
C ALA A 68 -15.95 34.41 6.23
N VAL A 69 -15.80 33.76 5.08
CA VAL A 69 -15.99 34.39 3.77
C VAL A 69 -17.45 34.87 3.70
N ARG A 70 -17.63 36.19 3.76
CA ARG A 70 -18.94 36.84 3.72
C ARG A 70 -19.44 36.83 2.27
N LYS A 71 -20.31 35.83 1.91
CA LYS A 71 -21.09 35.89 0.66
C LYS A 71 -22.08 37.06 0.67
N PRO A 72 -22.35 37.70 -0.50
CA PRO A 72 -23.36 38.78 -0.58
C PRO A 72 -24.75 38.23 -0.26
N ALA A 73 -25.55 39.03 0.45
CA ALA A 73 -26.91 38.71 0.85
C ALA A 73 -27.84 38.64 -0.39
N GLY A 74 -27.95 37.40 -0.95
CA GLY A 74 -29.00 36.96 -1.86
C GLY A 74 -29.67 35.74 -1.22
N GLU A 75 -30.84 35.34 -1.70
CA GLU A 75 -31.48 34.10 -1.26
C GLU A 75 -30.48 32.96 -1.31
N THR A 76 -30.27 32.30 -0.16
CA THR A 76 -29.38 31.11 -0.05
C THR A 76 -29.88 30.05 -1.01
N ALA A 77 -29.03 29.60 -1.93
CA ALA A 77 -29.41 28.54 -2.86
C ALA A 77 -29.74 27.25 -2.10
N LEU A 78 -30.70 26.47 -2.59
CA LEU A 78 -31.18 25.26 -1.88
C LEU A 78 -30.03 24.30 -1.58
N TYR A 79 -29.07 24.13 -2.48
CA TYR A 79 -27.92 23.22 -2.24
C TYR A 79 -27.02 23.67 -1.08
N GLN A 80 -27.07 24.93 -0.68
CA GLN A 80 -26.27 25.49 0.43
C GLN A 80 -26.98 25.35 1.79
N ASP A 81 -28.23 24.89 1.82
CA ASP A 81 -28.98 24.67 3.05
C ASP A 81 -28.78 23.24 3.55
N PRO A 82 -28.02 23.01 4.66
CA PRO A 82 -27.76 21.67 5.18
C PRO A 82 -28.98 20.95 5.72
N SER A 83 -30.09 21.65 5.95
CA SER A 83 -31.36 21.05 6.39
C SER A 83 -32.12 20.34 5.28
N GLN A 84 -31.75 20.57 4.02
CA GLN A 84 -32.39 19.95 2.86
C GLN A 84 -31.87 18.52 2.64
N PRO A 85 -32.72 17.61 2.13
CA PRO A 85 -32.27 16.27 1.76
C PRO A 85 -31.13 16.31 0.73
N VAL A 86 -30.16 15.40 0.84
CA VAL A 86 -29.00 15.31 -0.06
C VAL A 86 -29.41 15.30 -1.53
N GLU A 87 -30.42 14.50 -1.91
CA GLU A 87 -30.89 14.42 -3.30
C GLU A 87 -31.50 15.73 -3.82
N ALA A 88 -32.12 16.51 -2.96
CA ALA A 88 -32.64 17.83 -3.33
C ALA A 88 -31.48 18.83 -3.57
N ARG A 89 -30.45 18.76 -2.72
CA ARG A 89 -29.22 19.58 -2.88
C ARG A 89 -28.47 19.20 -4.16
N VAL A 90 -28.28 17.91 -4.43
CA VAL A 90 -27.66 17.40 -5.68
C VAL A 90 -28.40 17.93 -6.90
N LYS A 91 -29.73 17.77 -6.94
CA LYS A 91 -30.55 18.23 -8.06
C LYS A 91 -30.46 19.73 -8.30
N ASP A 92 -30.51 20.53 -7.24
CA ASP A 92 -30.41 22.00 -7.33
C ASP A 92 -29.03 22.44 -7.84
N LEU A 93 -27.95 21.86 -7.28
CA LEU A 93 -26.58 22.20 -7.69
C LEU A 93 -26.31 21.79 -9.13
N LEU A 94 -26.67 20.56 -9.52
CA LEU A 94 -26.49 20.04 -10.88
C LEU A 94 -27.18 20.93 -11.93
N ALA A 95 -28.39 21.44 -11.62
CA ALA A 95 -29.13 22.33 -12.52
C ALA A 95 -28.49 23.72 -12.70
N ARG A 96 -27.58 24.12 -11.79
CA ARG A 96 -26.85 25.41 -11.85
C ARG A 96 -25.50 25.29 -12.57
N MET A 97 -24.98 24.06 -12.75
CA MET A 97 -23.68 23.80 -13.35
C MET A 97 -23.72 23.96 -14.87
N THR A 98 -22.67 24.56 -15.42
CA THR A 98 -22.39 24.50 -16.86
C THR A 98 -21.82 23.14 -17.26
N THR A 99 -21.75 22.86 -18.55
CA THR A 99 -21.14 21.61 -19.04
C THR A 99 -19.67 21.51 -18.65
N GLU A 100 -18.93 22.62 -18.71
CA GLU A 100 -17.52 22.70 -18.34
C GLU A 100 -17.32 22.39 -16.86
N GLU A 101 -18.14 22.91 -15.98
CA GLU A 101 -18.10 22.64 -14.54
C GLU A 101 -18.45 21.16 -14.23
N LYS A 102 -19.40 20.58 -14.97
CA LYS A 102 -19.70 19.15 -14.86
C LYS A 102 -18.53 18.28 -15.28
N ILE A 103 -17.82 18.65 -16.36
CA ILE A 103 -16.61 17.96 -16.81
C ILE A 103 -15.50 18.10 -15.75
N GLY A 104 -15.33 19.28 -15.15
CA GLY A 104 -14.38 19.50 -14.06
C GLY A 104 -14.63 18.56 -12.88
N GLN A 105 -15.89 18.32 -12.49
CA GLN A 105 -16.22 17.46 -11.36
C GLN A 105 -15.87 15.99 -11.57
N VAL A 106 -15.73 15.50 -12.79
CA VAL A 106 -15.38 14.10 -13.12
C VAL A 106 -13.88 13.89 -13.33
N ILE A 107 -13.04 14.80 -12.82
CA ILE A 107 -11.59 14.78 -12.99
C ILE A 107 -10.89 14.83 -11.63
N GLN A 108 -9.90 13.94 -11.46
CA GLN A 108 -8.98 13.89 -10.32
C GLN A 108 -7.54 13.90 -10.82
N PRO A 109 -6.89 15.07 -10.95
CA PRO A 109 -5.48 15.18 -11.26
C PRO A 109 -4.60 14.90 -10.02
N ALA A 110 -3.36 14.46 -10.26
CA ALA A 110 -2.35 14.47 -9.21
C ALA A 110 -1.97 15.92 -8.84
N PHE A 111 -1.76 16.20 -7.56
CA PHE A 111 -1.46 17.55 -7.05
C PHE A 111 -0.25 18.20 -7.74
N GLY A 112 0.76 17.44 -8.16
CA GLY A 112 1.91 17.96 -8.90
C GLY A 112 1.64 18.29 -10.38
N SER A 113 0.45 17.97 -10.92
CA SER A 113 0.09 18.19 -12.33
C SER A 113 -0.90 19.33 -12.54
N ILE A 114 -1.40 19.96 -11.49
CA ILE A 114 -2.38 21.04 -11.52
C ILE A 114 -2.07 22.05 -10.42
N ASP A 115 -2.38 23.32 -10.66
CA ASP A 115 -2.28 24.39 -9.67
C ASP A 115 -3.67 24.77 -9.09
N PRO A 116 -3.73 25.37 -7.87
CA PRO A 116 -4.98 25.76 -7.23
C PRO A 116 -5.86 26.71 -8.07
N ASP A 117 -5.28 27.65 -8.80
CA ASP A 117 -6.03 28.59 -9.64
C ASP A 117 -6.77 27.85 -10.77
N THR A 118 -6.13 26.85 -11.35
CA THR A 118 -6.75 26.00 -12.38
C THR A 118 -7.87 25.14 -11.78
N VAL A 119 -7.72 24.64 -10.54
CA VAL A 119 -8.78 23.93 -9.81
C VAL A 119 -10.01 24.82 -9.65
N ALA A 120 -9.84 26.06 -9.19
CA ALA A 120 -10.95 27.02 -9.06
C ALA A 120 -11.62 27.32 -10.41
N LYS A 121 -10.81 27.61 -11.44
CA LYS A 121 -11.28 28.02 -12.78
C LYS A 121 -12.11 26.94 -13.47
N LEU A 122 -11.70 25.67 -13.37
CA LEU A 122 -12.34 24.54 -14.04
C LEU A 122 -13.32 23.79 -13.14
N SER A 123 -13.49 24.22 -11.89
CA SER A 123 -14.32 23.54 -10.88
C SER A 123 -13.97 22.05 -10.76
N ILE A 124 -12.67 21.73 -10.66
CA ILE A 124 -12.16 20.37 -10.55
C ILE A 124 -12.79 19.67 -9.34
N GLY A 125 -13.22 18.42 -9.53
CA GLY A 125 -13.97 17.69 -8.51
C GLY A 125 -13.11 17.12 -7.40
N SER A 126 -11.88 16.79 -7.70
CA SER A 126 -10.96 16.11 -6.79
C SER A 126 -9.51 16.38 -7.15
N VAL A 127 -8.62 16.22 -6.17
CA VAL A 127 -7.16 16.16 -6.35
C VAL A 127 -6.66 14.97 -5.55
N LEU A 128 -5.61 14.31 -5.99
CA LEU A 128 -5.01 13.20 -5.25
C LEU A 128 -3.51 13.40 -5.01
N ALA A 129 -3.03 12.78 -3.94
CA ALA A 129 -1.64 12.37 -3.83
C ALA A 129 -1.55 10.85 -4.05
N GLY A 130 -0.78 10.45 -5.07
CA GLY A 130 -0.43 9.04 -5.29
C GLY A 130 0.63 8.55 -4.31
N GLY A 131 1.37 7.51 -4.66
CA GLY A 131 2.37 6.90 -3.79
C GLY A 131 3.54 7.81 -3.38
N ASP A 132 3.79 8.92 -4.09
CA ASP A 132 4.92 9.83 -3.82
C ASP A 132 4.44 11.22 -3.38
N GLY A 133 4.97 11.70 -2.27
CA GLY A 133 4.68 13.05 -1.74
C GLY A 133 5.46 14.19 -2.43
N ASN A 134 6.35 13.90 -3.38
CA ASN A 134 7.16 14.89 -4.10
C ASN A 134 7.85 15.92 -3.17
N GLY A 135 8.32 15.46 -2.00
CA GLY A 135 8.94 16.31 -0.97
C GLY A 135 7.98 16.91 0.05
N VAL A 136 6.68 16.62 -0.05
CA VAL A 136 5.68 16.89 0.97
C VAL A 136 5.54 15.64 1.82
N ASP A 137 6.07 15.65 3.06
CA ASP A 137 6.11 14.43 3.89
C ASP A 137 5.73 14.69 5.37
N THR A 138 5.69 15.95 5.84
CA THR A 138 5.28 16.26 7.21
C THR A 138 3.79 16.57 7.32
N PRO A 139 3.16 16.35 8.48
CA PRO A 139 1.76 16.72 8.69
C PRO A 139 1.46 18.19 8.37
N GLU A 140 2.35 19.12 8.75
CA GLU A 140 2.20 20.55 8.50
C GLU A 140 2.23 20.87 7.01
N SER A 141 3.17 20.29 6.26
CA SER A 141 3.29 20.53 4.81
C SER A 141 2.10 19.95 4.04
N TRP A 142 1.57 18.81 4.47
CA TRP A 142 0.35 18.23 3.90
C TRP A 142 -0.89 19.07 4.21
N LEU A 143 -1.03 19.54 5.46
CA LEU A 143 -2.13 20.43 5.84
C LEU A 143 -2.13 21.71 5.01
N GLU A 144 -0.96 22.35 4.82
CA GLU A 144 -0.81 23.55 3.99
C GLU A 144 -1.20 23.27 2.53
N LEU A 145 -0.68 22.17 1.96
CA LEU A 145 -0.98 21.77 0.58
C LEU A 145 -2.48 21.55 0.37
N VAL A 146 -3.09 20.66 1.16
CA VAL A 146 -4.51 20.30 1.02
C VAL A 146 -5.39 21.52 1.20
N SER A 147 -5.10 22.36 2.23
CA SER A 147 -5.85 23.59 2.48
C SER A 147 -5.78 24.55 1.29
N SER A 148 -4.62 24.68 0.63
CA SER A 148 -4.47 25.59 -0.52
C SER A 148 -5.36 25.21 -1.71
N TYR A 149 -5.51 23.92 -1.97
CA TYR A 149 -6.40 23.41 -3.02
C TYR A 149 -7.89 23.56 -2.63
N GLU A 150 -8.22 23.27 -1.37
CA GLU A 150 -9.59 23.38 -0.88
C GLU A 150 -10.08 24.84 -0.89
N GLU A 151 -9.27 25.79 -0.40
CA GLU A 151 -9.58 27.22 -0.42
C GLU A 151 -9.83 27.70 -1.86
N ALA A 152 -9.03 27.27 -2.83
CA ALA A 152 -9.22 27.61 -4.23
C ALA A 152 -10.54 27.02 -4.79
N ALA A 153 -10.88 25.79 -4.46
CA ALA A 153 -12.14 25.17 -4.88
C ALA A 153 -13.36 25.93 -4.32
N LEU A 154 -13.28 26.32 -3.06
CA LEU A 154 -14.34 27.10 -2.39
C LEU A 154 -14.51 28.53 -2.97
N ASP A 155 -13.44 29.11 -3.54
CA ASP A 155 -13.51 30.42 -4.23
C ASP A 155 -14.06 30.31 -5.66
N SER A 156 -14.34 29.11 -6.16
CA SER A 156 -14.98 28.90 -7.47
C SER A 156 -16.43 29.44 -7.50
N ARG A 157 -16.99 29.60 -8.70
CA ARG A 157 -18.32 30.21 -8.91
C ARG A 157 -19.44 29.60 -8.05
N LEU A 158 -19.42 28.26 -7.89
CA LEU A 158 -20.43 27.54 -7.11
C LEU A 158 -19.92 27.14 -5.71
N GLY A 159 -18.64 27.33 -5.43
CA GLY A 159 -18.02 26.98 -4.15
C GLY A 159 -18.18 25.50 -3.82
N ILE A 160 -17.98 24.63 -4.81
CA ILE A 160 -18.05 23.18 -4.63
C ILE A 160 -16.75 22.72 -3.99
N PRO A 161 -16.77 22.16 -2.77
CA PRO A 161 -15.57 21.69 -2.10
C PRO A 161 -14.89 20.56 -2.89
N LEU A 162 -13.57 20.44 -2.78
CA LEU A 162 -12.84 19.30 -3.27
C LEU A 162 -13.19 18.04 -2.44
N ILE A 163 -12.80 16.89 -2.97
CA ILE A 163 -12.56 15.69 -2.19
C ILE A 163 -11.12 15.27 -2.45
N PHE A 164 -10.24 15.39 -1.44
CA PHE A 164 -8.82 15.06 -1.60
C PHE A 164 -8.59 13.59 -1.28
N GLY A 165 -7.90 12.86 -2.18
CA GLY A 165 -7.73 11.42 -2.10
C GLY A 165 -6.29 10.97 -1.84
N TRP A 166 -6.11 9.88 -1.07
CA TRP A 166 -4.84 9.24 -0.74
C TRP A 166 -4.89 7.72 -0.80
N ASP A 167 -3.69 7.12 -0.97
CA ASP A 167 -3.43 5.70 -0.75
C ASP A 167 -2.90 5.46 0.68
N ALA A 168 -3.76 5.55 1.68
CA ALA A 168 -3.43 5.17 3.05
C ALA A 168 -3.75 3.67 3.27
N ILE A 169 -2.91 2.79 2.69
CA ILE A 169 -3.15 1.35 2.60
C ILE A 169 -3.03 0.69 3.98
N HIS A 170 -1.99 1.03 4.75
CA HIS A 170 -1.72 0.43 6.07
C HIS A 170 -1.46 1.48 7.16
N GLY A 171 -2.26 2.52 7.16
CA GLY A 171 -2.08 3.74 7.97
C GLY A 171 -1.70 4.92 7.10
N SER A 172 -1.40 6.06 7.73
CA SER A 172 -1.11 7.31 7.03
C SER A 172 0.31 7.33 6.45
N GLY A 173 0.58 6.46 5.47
CA GLY A 173 1.91 6.24 4.87
C GLY A 173 2.57 7.47 4.26
N HIS A 174 1.80 8.50 3.90
CA HIS A 174 2.31 9.77 3.39
C HIS A 174 2.84 10.71 4.49
N LEU A 175 2.46 10.49 5.75
CA LEU A 175 2.83 11.37 6.87
C LEU A 175 4.07 10.86 7.58
N LYS A 176 5.19 11.55 7.45
CA LYS A 176 6.37 11.31 8.27
C LYS A 176 6.08 11.70 9.73
N GLY A 177 5.80 10.70 10.54
CA GLY A 177 5.34 10.87 11.91
C GLY A 177 3.95 10.28 12.15
N GLY A 178 3.22 9.94 11.09
CA GLY A 178 1.99 9.16 11.19
C GLY A 178 2.22 7.73 11.68
N THR A 179 1.16 7.07 12.06
CA THR A 179 1.19 5.69 12.55
C THR A 179 1.05 4.72 11.38
N LEU A 180 1.99 3.77 11.27
CA LEU A 180 1.87 2.66 10.34
C LEU A 180 1.51 1.38 11.08
N PHE A 181 0.45 0.76 10.62
CA PHE A 181 -0.01 -0.54 11.06
C PHE A 181 0.66 -1.65 10.24
N PRO A 182 0.54 -2.93 10.64
CA PRO A 182 0.90 -4.03 9.74
C PRO A 182 0.16 -3.92 8.40
N GLN A 183 0.84 -4.27 7.32
CA GLN A 183 0.20 -4.41 6.01
C GLN A 183 -0.96 -5.42 6.06
N ASP A 184 -1.88 -5.39 5.10
CA ASP A 184 -3.12 -6.16 5.15
C ASP A 184 -2.91 -7.68 5.28
N ILE A 185 -1.81 -8.23 4.75
CA ILE A 185 -1.43 -9.63 5.00
C ILE A 185 -1.26 -9.93 6.50
N GLY A 186 -0.65 -9.00 7.25
CA GLY A 186 -0.52 -9.10 8.71
C GLY A 186 -1.88 -8.97 9.40
N LEU A 187 -2.71 -8.00 8.98
CA LEU A 187 -4.07 -7.85 9.49
C LEU A 187 -4.92 -9.09 9.19
N GLY A 188 -4.75 -9.70 8.02
CA GLY A 188 -5.36 -10.98 7.64
C GLY A 188 -4.99 -12.12 8.58
N ALA A 189 -3.73 -12.17 9.02
CA ALA A 189 -3.25 -13.16 9.98
C ALA A 189 -3.92 -13.03 11.36
N THR A 190 -4.34 -11.82 11.76
CA THR A 190 -5.07 -11.61 13.02
C THR A 190 -6.45 -12.23 13.03
N ARG A 191 -7.12 -12.32 11.87
CA ARG A 191 -8.51 -12.77 11.71
C ARG A 191 -9.52 -11.99 12.58
N ASN A 192 -9.14 -10.81 13.05
CA ASN A 192 -9.87 -10.00 14.01
C ASN A 192 -10.51 -8.75 13.34
N PRO A 193 -11.82 -8.80 12.98
CA PRO A 193 -12.48 -7.68 12.33
C PRO A 193 -12.62 -6.44 13.23
N ASP A 194 -12.67 -6.60 14.56
CA ASP A 194 -12.75 -5.45 15.46
C ASP A 194 -11.44 -4.67 15.51
N LEU A 195 -10.30 -5.38 15.48
CA LEU A 195 -8.98 -4.74 15.36
C LEU A 195 -8.83 -4.04 14.02
N VAL A 196 -9.20 -4.71 12.90
CA VAL A 196 -9.15 -4.11 11.55
C VAL A 196 -10.02 -2.84 11.49
N ARG A 197 -11.21 -2.86 12.07
CA ARG A 197 -12.08 -1.68 12.17
C ARG A 197 -11.41 -0.55 12.96
N GLN A 198 -10.72 -0.87 14.08
CA GLN A 198 -9.99 0.11 14.88
C GLN A 198 -8.80 0.70 14.13
N VAL A 199 -8.00 -0.11 13.45
CA VAL A 199 -6.90 0.33 12.58
C VAL A 199 -7.40 1.31 11.53
N ALA A 200 -8.47 0.97 10.81
CA ALA A 200 -9.06 1.85 9.81
C ALA A 200 -9.59 3.16 10.42
N ARG A 201 -10.20 3.10 11.63
CA ARG A 201 -10.68 4.31 12.33
C ARG A 201 -9.52 5.28 12.63
N LEU A 202 -8.39 4.77 13.15
CA LEU A 202 -7.24 5.60 13.47
C LEU A 202 -6.53 6.12 12.21
N THR A 203 -6.49 5.33 11.13
CA THR A 203 -6.04 5.81 9.81
C THR A 203 -6.88 7.01 9.35
N ALA A 204 -8.21 6.92 9.46
CA ALA A 204 -9.09 8.02 9.09
C ALA A 204 -8.92 9.25 10.02
N ASP A 205 -8.64 9.06 11.30
CA ASP A 205 -8.39 10.16 12.23
C ASP A 205 -7.15 10.97 11.81
N GLU A 206 -6.05 10.30 11.47
CA GLU A 206 -4.84 10.98 10.99
C GLU A 206 -5.02 11.65 9.62
N MET A 207 -5.79 11.04 8.70
CA MET A 207 -6.11 11.63 7.40
C MET A 207 -6.96 12.90 7.55
N ALA A 208 -8.01 12.85 8.37
CA ALA A 208 -8.87 14.00 8.64
C ALA A 208 -8.10 15.17 9.28
N GLY A 209 -7.07 14.86 10.08
CA GLY A 209 -6.18 15.84 10.68
C GLY A 209 -5.44 16.72 9.68
N VAL A 210 -5.20 16.25 8.45
CA VAL A 210 -4.57 17.01 7.37
C VAL A 210 -5.55 17.39 6.25
N GLY A 211 -6.86 17.18 6.46
CA GLY A 211 -7.91 17.56 5.52
C GLY A 211 -8.14 16.57 4.38
N VAL A 212 -7.68 15.34 4.49
CA VAL A 212 -7.89 14.29 3.48
C VAL A 212 -9.10 13.44 3.89
N GLN A 213 -10.16 13.49 3.10
CA GLN A 213 -11.43 12.83 3.41
C GLN A 213 -11.72 11.60 2.54
N TRP A 214 -10.77 11.16 1.72
CA TRP A 214 -10.97 10.04 0.81
C TRP A 214 -9.74 9.11 0.80
N ASN A 215 -9.95 7.83 1.14
CA ASN A 215 -8.92 6.80 1.12
C ASN A 215 -9.16 5.78 0.00
N PHE A 216 -8.15 5.48 -0.80
CA PHE A 216 -8.18 4.43 -1.81
C PHE A 216 -7.87 3.05 -1.17
N ALA A 217 -8.63 2.70 -0.15
CA ALA A 217 -8.55 1.44 0.60
C ALA A 217 -9.95 1.03 1.10
N PRO A 218 -10.17 -0.25 1.42
CA PRO A 218 -9.26 -1.39 1.45
C PRO A 218 -9.04 -2.06 0.09
N VAL A 219 -7.92 -2.84 -0.03
CA VAL A 219 -7.73 -3.77 -1.14
C VAL A 219 -8.49 -5.05 -0.85
N LEU A 220 -9.47 -5.39 -1.71
CA LEU A 220 -10.35 -6.54 -1.55
C LEU A 220 -9.99 -7.72 -2.47
N ALA A 221 -8.73 -7.78 -2.90
CA ALA A 221 -8.23 -8.86 -3.72
C ALA A 221 -8.28 -10.21 -2.97
N VAL A 222 -8.78 -11.25 -3.64
CA VAL A 222 -8.69 -12.64 -3.17
C VAL A 222 -7.57 -13.30 -3.95
N VAL A 223 -6.36 -13.31 -3.38
CA VAL A 223 -5.14 -13.69 -4.09
C VAL A 223 -5.06 -15.19 -4.29
N GLN A 224 -4.91 -15.62 -5.55
CA GLN A 224 -4.82 -17.04 -5.92
C GLN A 224 -3.38 -17.46 -6.29
N ASP A 225 -2.48 -16.50 -6.48
CA ASP A 225 -1.05 -16.74 -6.77
C ASP A 225 -0.19 -15.76 -5.97
N THR A 226 0.50 -16.26 -4.96
CA THR A 226 1.31 -15.46 -4.02
C THR A 226 2.60 -14.89 -4.64
N ARG A 227 2.90 -15.20 -5.91
CA ARG A 227 3.96 -14.55 -6.68
C ARG A 227 3.62 -13.11 -7.07
N TRP A 228 2.36 -12.71 -6.92
CA TRP A 228 1.88 -11.35 -7.20
C TRP A 228 2.49 -10.33 -6.23
N GLY A 229 2.99 -9.22 -6.77
CA GLY A 229 3.64 -8.15 -6.00
C GLY A 229 2.72 -7.46 -5.00
N ARG A 230 1.38 -7.51 -5.21
CA ARG A 230 0.39 -6.93 -4.30
C ARG A 230 -0.19 -7.92 -3.28
N THR A 231 0.43 -9.09 -3.11
CA THR A 231 -0.05 -10.10 -2.15
C THR A 231 -0.18 -9.51 -0.74
N TYR A 232 0.77 -8.68 -0.30
CA TYR A 232 0.75 -8.08 1.05
C TYR A 232 -0.33 -7.02 1.24
N GLU A 233 -0.84 -6.41 0.16
CA GLU A 233 -1.96 -5.47 0.19
C GLU A 233 -3.31 -6.18 0.38
N SER A 234 -3.36 -7.51 0.30
CA SER A 234 -4.56 -8.32 0.47
C SER A 234 -4.60 -9.01 1.83
N PHE A 235 -5.80 -9.14 2.39
CA PHE A 235 -6.00 -9.84 3.67
C PHE A 235 -5.75 -11.34 3.57
N ALA A 236 -6.11 -12.02 2.47
CA ALA A 236 -6.01 -13.48 2.37
C ALA A 236 -6.29 -14.05 0.97
N GLU A 237 -6.02 -15.36 0.83
CA GLU A 237 -6.48 -16.20 -0.30
C GLU A 237 -7.95 -16.64 -0.19
N ASN A 238 -8.58 -16.44 0.97
CA ASN A 238 -9.91 -16.93 1.30
C ASN A 238 -10.96 -15.84 1.20
N THR A 239 -11.95 -16.03 0.32
CA THR A 239 -13.02 -15.06 0.05
C THR A 239 -13.78 -14.61 1.30
N GLU A 240 -14.12 -15.54 2.20
CA GLU A 240 -14.89 -15.22 3.43
C GLU A 240 -14.08 -14.31 4.36
N LEU A 241 -12.79 -14.60 4.53
CA LEU A 241 -11.92 -13.77 5.37
C LEU A 241 -11.75 -12.37 4.79
N VAL A 242 -11.48 -12.25 3.47
CA VAL A 242 -11.39 -10.94 2.78
C VAL A 242 -12.71 -10.17 2.90
N THR A 243 -13.86 -10.84 2.70
CA THR A 243 -15.18 -10.23 2.84
C THR A 243 -15.40 -9.64 4.24
N ARG A 244 -15.08 -10.42 5.26
CA ARG A 244 -15.30 -10.02 6.65
C ARG A 244 -14.39 -8.88 7.10
N LEU A 245 -13.10 -8.98 6.78
CA LEU A 245 -12.11 -7.97 7.17
C LEU A 245 -12.25 -6.69 6.34
N GLY A 246 -12.49 -6.81 5.03
CA GLY A 246 -12.74 -5.67 4.16
C GLY A 246 -13.95 -4.85 4.57
N ALA A 247 -15.07 -5.50 4.88
CA ALA A 247 -16.25 -4.81 5.40
C ALA A 247 -16.00 -4.13 6.77
N ALA A 248 -15.15 -4.73 7.61
CA ALA A 248 -14.75 -4.14 8.89
C ALA A 248 -13.88 -2.88 8.66
N TYR A 249 -12.95 -2.93 7.70
CA TYR A 249 -12.12 -1.79 7.32
C TYR A 249 -12.96 -0.62 6.80
N VAL A 250 -13.88 -0.89 5.87
CA VAL A 250 -14.83 0.12 5.36
C VAL A 250 -15.58 0.79 6.52
N ARG A 251 -16.17 -0.02 7.43
CA ARG A 251 -16.88 0.53 8.60
C ARG A 251 -15.95 1.34 9.50
N GLY A 252 -14.68 0.95 9.63
CA GLY A 252 -13.67 1.70 10.40
C GLY A 252 -13.43 3.09 9.85
N LEU A 253 -13.21 3.22 8.55
CA LEU A 253 -13.01 4.52 7.89
C LEU A 253 -14.24 5.42 8.01
N GLN A 254 -15.44 4.86 7.82
CA GLN A 254 -16.70 5.60 7.67
C GLN A 254 -17.51 5.77 8.96
N SER A 255 -17.06 5.19 10.10
CA SER A 255 -17.77 5.25 11.37
C SER A 255 -17.01 6.05 12.40
N VAL A 256 -17.73 6.85 13.18
CA VAL A 256 -17.24 7.52 14.37
C VAL A 256 -18.11 7.07 15.56
N ASP A 257 -17.49 6.80 16.71
CA ASP A 257 -18.17 6.28 17.91
C ASP A 257 -19.00 5.01 17.68
N GLY A 258 -18.53 4.15 16.75
CA GLY A 258 -19.20 2.89 16.44
C GLY A 258 -20.44 3.00 15.56
N THR A 259 -20.81 4.22 15.13
CA THR A 259 -21.93 4.49 14.24
C THR A 259 -21.44 4.92 12.87
N THR A 260 -21.91 4.31 11.78
CA THR A 260 -21.63 4.79 10.43
C THR A 260 -22.28 6.16 10.26
N ASN A 261 -21.45 7.18 10.13
CA ASN A 261 -21.87 8.57 9.96
C ASN A 261 -20.85 9.32 9.10
N LEU A 262 -21.03 9.25 7.79
CA LEU A 262 -20.14 9.92 6.83
C LEU A 262 -20.18 11.45 6.96
N ASN A 263 -21.24 12.04 7.51
CA ASN A 263 -21.34 13.49 7.75
C ASN A 263 -20.58 13.95 9.01
N HIS A 264 -19.71 13.12 9.56
CA HIS A 264 -18.86 13.51 10.68
C HIS A 264 -17.49 13.97 10.16
N PRO A 265 -16.89 15.09 10.64
CA PRO A 265 -15.62 15.62 10.15
C PRO A 265 -14.45 14.61 10.16
N LEU A 266 -14.50 13.63 11.06
CA LEU A 266 -13.48 12.57 11.17
C LEU A 266 -13.77 11.35 10.31
N ALA A 267 -14.91 11.28 9.62
CA ALA A 267 -15.21 10.16 8.72
C ALA A 267 -14.46 10.34 7.40
N VAL A 268 -13.92 9.24 6.88
CA VAL A 268 -13.19 9.21 5.60
C VAL A 268 -13.90 8.25 4.66
N LEU A 269 -14.11 8.67 3.41
CA LEU A 269 -14.70 7.85 2.37
C LEU A 269 -13.76 6.68 2.04
N ALA A 270 -14.27 5.45 2.13
CA ALA A 270 -13.57 4.25 1.69
C ALA A 270 -13.72 4.04 0.19
N THR A 271 -12.67 3.51 -0.45
CA THR A 271 -12.71 3.03 -1.84
C THR A 271 -12.19 1.60 -1.91
N PRO A 272 -13.08 0.62 -1.77
CA PRO A 272 -12.71 -0.77 -2.05
C PRO A 272 -12.13 -0.94 -3.45
N LYS A 273 -10.99 -1.65 -3.56
CA LYS A 273 -10.25 -1.84 -4.80
C LYS A 273 -9.61 -3.23 -4.88
N HIS A 274 -9.28 -3.75 -6.06
CA HIS A 274 -9.64 -3.22 -7.37
C HIS A 274 -10.74 -4.11 -7.96
N TYR A 275 -11.87 -3.52 -8.28
CA TYR A 275 -13.04 -4.25 -8.79
C TYR A 275 -12.80 -4.63 -10.26
N LEU A 276 -12.73 -5.88 -10.66
CA LEU A 276 -12.97 -7.12 -9.99
C LEU A 276 -11.97 -8.17 -10.46
N GLY A 277 -11.41 -8.96 -9.50
CA GLY A 277 -10.67 -10.18 -9.84
C GLY A 277 -9.16 -10.00 -10.06
N ASP A 278 -8.56 -8.89 -9.64
CA ASP A 278 -7.12 -8.60 -9.74
C ASP A 278 -6.23 -9.66 -9.06
N GLY A 279 -6.64 -10.21 -7.91
CA GLY A 279 -5.95 -11.31 -7.23
C GLY A 279 -5.99 -12.66 -7.96
N GLY A 280 -6.70 -12.77 -9.10
CA GLY A 280 -6.87 -14.01 -9.87
C GLY A 280 -6.22 -14.00 -11.25
N THR A 281 -5.33 -13.07 -11.54
CA THR A 281 -4.66 -12.94 -12.84
C THR A 281 -3.72 -14.12 -13.10
N THR A 282 -3.55 -14.45 -14.36
CA THR A 282 -2.74 -15.58 -14.82
C THR A 282 -1.29 -15.14 -15.04
N TRP A 283 -0.32 -15.88 -14.53
CA TRP A 283 1.11 -15.62 -14.73
C TRP A 283 1.46 -15.45 -16.22
N GLY A 284 2.20 -14.40 -16.55
CA GLY A 284 2.59 -14.04 -17.91
C GLY A 284 1.48 -13.44 -18.77
N SER A 285 0.34 -13.04 -18.16
CA SER A 285 -0.75 -12.41 -18.88
C SER A 285 -0.70 -10.87 -18.89
N SER A 286 0.12 -10.26 -18.08
CA SER A 286 0.34 -8.81 -18.09
C SER A 286 1.08 -8.36 -19.36
N ARG A 287 0.92 -7.09 -19.72
CA ARG A 287 1.61 -6.43 -20.84
C ARG A 287 2.27 -5.13 -20.41
N GLN A 288 2.33 -4.92 -19.09
CA GLN A 288 2.92 -3.73 -18.52
C GLN A 288 4.41 -3.95 -18.26
N ASP A 289 5.15 -2.87 -18.33
CA ASP A 289 6.57 -2.79 -18.03
C ASP A 289 6.81 -1.41 -17.41
N ILE A 290 7.32 -1.38 -16.18
CA ILE A 290 7.70 -0.14 -15.48
C ILE A 290 9.13 -0.29 -15.01
N PHE A 291 9.98 0.69 -15.25
CA PHE A 291 11.41 0.67 -14.90
C PHE A 291 12.19 -0.49 -15.55
N ASP A 292 11.88 -0.87 -16.79
CA ASP A 292 12.44 -2.06 -17.45
C ASP A 292 12.17 -3.37 -16.70
N HIS A 293 11.08 -3.39 -15.90
CA HIS A 293 10.62 -4.56 -15.15
C HIS A 293 9.25 -5.01 -15.68
N PRO A 294 9.20 -6.11 -16.46
CA PRO A 294 7.94 -6.60 -17.01
C PRO A 294 7.07 -7.20 -15.90
N PHE A 295 5.84 -6.74 -15.78
CA PHE A 295 4.85 -7.31 -14.88
C PHE A 295 4.41 -8.69 -15.39
N MET A 296 4.23 -9.62 -14.46
CA MET A 296 3.85 -10.99 -14.79
C MET A 296 2.41 -11.31 -14.40
N LEU A 297 1.98 -10.86 -13.23
CA LEU A 297 0.64 -11.03 -12.67
C LEU A 297 -0.11 -9.71 -12.61
N ASP A 298 0.54 -8.70 -12.09
CA ASP A 298 -0.10 -7.41 -11.89
C ASP A 298 -0.62 -6.82 -13.20
N GLN A 299 -1.84 -6.26 -13.17
CA GLN A 299 -2.53 -5.73 -14.35
C GLN A 299 -2.77 -6.78 -15.48
N GLY A 300 -2.73 -8.07 -15.13
CA GLY A 300 -2.88 -9.20 -16.03
C GLY A 300 -4.32 -9.52 -16.44
N ASP A 301 -4.56 -10.78 -16.80
CA ASP A 301 -5.86 -11.29 -17.28
C ASP A 301 -6.39 -12.40 -16.36
N THR A 302 -7.52 -12.18 -15.73
CA THR A 302 -8.23 -13.15 -14.91
C THR A 302 -9.04 -14.07 -15.81
N ARG A 303 -8.64 -15.35 -15.89
CA ARG A 303 -9.20 -16.34 -16.82
C ARG A 303 -10.05 -17.36 -16.10
N VAL A 304 -11.25 -16.95 -15.75
CA VAL A 304 -12.26 -17.79 -15.08
C VAL A 304 -13.62 -17.60 -15.74
N ASP A 305 -14.50 -18.58 -15.59
CA ASP A 305 -15.90 -18.41 -15.97
C ASP A 305 -16.64 -17.47 -15.01
N GLU A 306 -17.82 -17.05 -15.39
CA GLU A 306 -18.60 -16.11 -14.57
C GLU A 306 -19.02 -16.67 -13.21
N PRO A 307 -19.45 -17.95 -13.09
CA PRO A 307 -19.72 -18.54 -11.78
C PRO A 307 -18.51 -18.48 -10.82
N ALA A 308 -17.30 -18.75 -11.32
CA ALA A 308 -16.07 -18.65 -10.53
C ALA A 308 -15.75 -17.18 -10.18
N LEU A 309 -15.87 -16.26 -11.15
CA LEU A 309 -15.68 -14.82 -10.89
C LEU A 309 -16.61 -14.35 -9.77
N ARG A 310 -17.90 -14.68 -9.85
CA ARG A 310 -18.92 -14.29 -8.89
C ARG A 310 -18.75 -14.95 -7.52
N SER A 311 -18.30 -16.20 -7.46
CA SER A 311 -18.14 -16.89 -6.18
C SER A 311 -16.86 -16.53 -5.44
N LEU A 312 -15.77 -16.24 -6.15
CA LEU A 312 -14.47 -15.95 -5.55
C LEU A 312 -14.26 -14.46 -5.27
N TYR A 313 -14.61 -13.58 -6.22
CA TYR A 313 -14.16 -12.18 -6.17
C TYR A 313 -15.28 -11.16 -5.90
N LEU A 314 -16.56 -11.50 -6.15
CA LEU A 314 -17.67 -10.57 -5.98
C LEU A 314 -18.10 -10.37 -4.50
N PRO A 315 -18.09 -11.39 -3.60
CA PRO A 315 -18.62 -11.26 -2.25
C PRO A 315 -17.98 -10.15 -1.41
N PRO A 316 -16.66 -9.88 -1.47
CA PRO A 316 -16.07 -8.75 -0.75
C PRO A 316 -16.65 -7.40 -1.15
N TYR A 317 -16.94 -7.19 -2.44
CA TYR A 317 -17.54 -5.95 -2.94
C TYR A 317 -19.02 -5.83 -2.62
N GLN A 318 -19.75 -6.94 -2.65
CA GLN A 318 -21.13 -6.96 -2.17
C GLN A 318 -21.19 -6.51 -0.70
N ALA A 319 -20.36 -7.06 0.16
CA ALA A 319 -20.29 -6.69 1.57
C ALA A 319 -19.84 -5.22 1.78
N ALA A 320 -18.99 -4.68 0.89
CA ALA A 320 -18.61 -3.29 0.92
C ALA A 320 -19.77 -2.36 0.52
N VAL A 321 -20.55 -2.72 -0.51
CA VAL A 321 -21.77 -1.99 -0.89
C VAL A 321 -22.79 -2.01 0.26
N GLU A 322 -23.02 -3.17 0.89
CA GLU A 322 -23.86 -3.31 2.07
C GLU A 322 -23.34 -2.50 3.28
N ALA A 323 -22.03 -2.26 3.36
CA ALA A 323 -21.43 -1.37 4.36
C ALA A 323 -21.57 0.13 4.04
N GLY A 324 -22.16 0.48 2.89
CA GLY A 324 -22.49 1.86 2.52
C GLY A 324 -21.35 2.63 1.89
N VAL A 325 -20.46 1.99 1.11
CA VAL A 325 -19.42 2.72 0.36
C VAL A 325 -20.03 3.58 -0.74
N LEU A 326 -19.44 4.75 -0.97
CA LEU A 326 -19.84 5.66 -2.04
C LEU A 326 -18.76 5.85 -3.12
N SER A 327 -17.66 5.08 -3.04
CA SER A 327 -16.63 5.02 -4.07
C SER A 327 -16.12 3.59 -4.22
N ILE A 328 -15.86 3.15 -5.46
CA ILE A 328 -15.19 1.89 -5.80
C ILE A 328 -14.23 2.17 -6.97
N MET A 329 -13.06 1.52 -6.95
CA MET A 329 -12.07 1.63 -8.01
C MET A 329 -12.03 0.34 -8.84
N PRO A 330 -12.34 0.40 -10.16
CA PRO A 330 -12.16 -0.73 -11.07
C PRO A 330 -10.70 -1.14 -11.19
N SER A 331 -10.46 -2.42 -11.46
CA SER A 331 -9.11 -2.96 -11.63
C SER A 331 -8.48 -2.59 -12.98
N PHE A 332 -7.16 -2.48 -13.01
CA PHE A 332 -6.39 -2.50 -14.24
C PHE A 332 -6.52 -3.81 -15.03
N SER A 333 -6.76 -4.92 -14.33
CA SER A 333 -6.81 -6.24 -14.94
C SER A 333 -7.93 -6.36 -15.98
N SER A 334 -7.84 -7.41 -16.77
CA SER A 334 -8.91 -7.84 -17.66
C SER A 334 -9.58 -9.11 -17.14
N TRP A 335 -10.83 -9.32 -17.54
CA TRP A 335 -11.53 -10.58 -17.39
C TRP A 335 -11.75 -11.19 -18.78
N ASN A 336 -11.10 -12.35 -19.00
CA ASN A 336 -11.14 -13.06 -20.30
C ASN A 336 -10.83 -12.12 -21.50
N GLY A 337 -9.82 -11.27 -21.33
CA GLY A 337 -9.33 -10.32 -22.32
C GLY A 337 -10.08 -8.98 -22.39
N ALA A 338 -11.18 -8.79 -21.66
CA ALA A 338 -11.90 -7.52 -21.59
C ALA A 338 -11.39 -6.67 -20.42
N ARG A 339 -10.72 -5.54 -20.72
CA ARG A 339 -10.23 -4.59 -19.71
C ARG A 339 -11.37 -4.05 -18.85
N MET A 340 -11.19 -4.02 -17.52
CA MET A 340 -12.26 -3.70 -16.58
C MET A 340 -12.85 -2.31 -16.78
N HIS A 341 -12.02 -1.28 -16.98
CA HIS A 341 -12.47 0.10 -17.21
C HIS A 341 -13.37 0.30 -18.43
N GLY A 342 -13.43 -0.67 -19.34
CA GLY A 342 -14.34 -0.68 -20.50
C GLY A 342 -15.42 -1.75 -20.43
N ASN A 343 -15.57 -2.44 -19.31
CA ASN A 343 -16.51 -3.55 -19.15
C ASN A 343 -17.84 -3.08 -18.56
N LYS A 344 -18.75 -2.61 -19.46
CA LYS A 344 -20.07 -2.12 -19.05
C LYS A 344 -20.86 -3.14 -18.23
N TYR A 345 -20.79 -4.43 -18.62
CA TYR A 345 -21.51 -5.49 -17.93
C TYR A 345 -21.14 -5.53 -16.42
N LEU A 346 -19.85 -5.56 -16.09
CA LEU A 346 -19.43 -5.64 -14.70
C LEU A 346 -19.59 -4.30 -13.95
N LEU A 347 -19.30 -3.16 -14.63
CA LEU A 347 -19.32 -1.84 -13.96
C LEU A 347 -20.75 -1.29 -13.80
N THR A 348 -21.61 -1.49 -14.78
CA THR A 348 -22.98 -0.97 -14.74
C THR A 348 -23.96 -2.06 -14.36
N ASP A 349 -24.09 -3.11 -15.21
CA ASP A 349 -25.21 -4.05 -15.08
C ASP A 349 -25.07 -4.89 -13.79
N VAL A 350 -23.85 -5.30 -13.38
CA VAL A 350 -23.61 -6.05 -12.13
C VAL A 350 -23.46 -5.10 -10.93
N LEU A 351 -22.49 -4.17 -10.98
CA LEU A 351 -22.17 -3.38 -9.77
C LEU A 351 -23.24 -2.34 -9.45
N LYS A 352 -23.59 -1.47 -10.43
CA LYS A 352 -24.55 -0.39 -10.17
C LYS A 352 -25.99 -0.90 -10.10
N ASP A 353 -26.40 -1.77 -11.04
CA ASP A 353 -27.80 -2.17 -11.17
C ASP A 353 -28.14 -3.39 -10.30
N GLU A 354 -27.38 -4.51 -10.39
CA GLU A 354 -27.68 -5.74 -9.64
C GLU A 354 -27.34 -5.60 -8.15
N LEU A 355 -26.14 -5.06 -7.79
CA LEU A 355 -25.75 -4.87 -6.39
C LEU A 355 -26.28 -3.58 -5.78
N GLY A 356 -26.87 -2.68 -6.57
CA GLY A 356 -27.44 -1.42 -6.10
C GLY A 356 -26.40 -0.40 -5.61
N PHE A 357 -25.21 -0.34 -6.23
CA PHE A 357 -24.18 0.62 -5.88
C PHE A 357 -24.54 2.04 -6.32
N ASP A 358 -24.90 2.89 -5.38
CA ASP A 358 -25.30 4.28 -5.62
C ASP A 358 -24.15 5.30 -5.60
N GLY A 359 -22.94 4.87 -5.27
CA GLY A 359 -21.73 5.69 -5.30
C GLY A 359 -21.18 5.89 -6.71
N PHE A 360 -19.96 6.44 -6.81
CA PHE A 360 -19.27 6.70 -8.06
C PHE A 360 -18.07 5.77 -8.26
N LEU A 361 -17.71 5.53 -9.53
CA LEU A 361 -16.52 4.78 -9.92
C LEU A 361 -15.39 5.75 -10.27
N ILE A 362 -14.30 5.70 -9.51
CA ILE A 362 -13.03 6.37 -9.83
C ILE A 362 -12.15 5.44 -10.66
N SER A 363 -11.57 5.89 -11.77
CA SER A 363 -10.60 5.05 -12.50
C SER A 363 -9.37 4.79 -11.64
N ASP A 364 -8.65 3.72 -11.93
CA ASP A 364 -7.28 3.58 -11.48
C ASP A 364 -6.35 4.51 -12.28
N TRP A 365 -5.10 4.68 -11.81
CA TRP A 365 -4.12 5.62 -12.35
C TRP A 365 -3.88 5.42 -13.85
N GLU A 366 -4.26 6.41 -14.67
CA GLU A 366 -4.16 6.37 -16.14
C GLU A 366 -4.80 5.13 -16.81
N ALA A 367 -5.62 4.35 -16.09
CA ALA A 367 -6.11 3.05 -16.57
C ALA A 367 -7.02 3.13 -17.80
N ILE A 368 -7.65 4.29 -18.02
CA ILE A 368 -8.46 4.53 -19.22
C ILE A 368 -7.59 4.45 -20.48
N SER A 369 -6.33 4.89 -20.43
CA SER A 369 -5.38 4.84 -21.53
C SER A 369 -5.01 3.41 -21.96
N GLN A 370 -5.25 2.41 -21.11
CA GLN A 370 -5.03 1.00 -21.45
C GLN A 370 -6.16 0.36 -22.27
N LEU A 371 -7.26 1.07 -22.48
CA LEU A 371 -8.33 0.59 -23.36
C LEU A 371 -7.90 0.65 -24.84
N PRO A 372 -8.43 -0.24 -25.69
CA PRO A 372 -8.12 -0.20 -27.12
C PRO A 372 -8.76 1.01 -27.79
N GLY A 373 -8.09 1.58 -28.79
CA GLY A 373 -8.55 2.70 -29.60
C GLY A 373 -7.70 3.97 -29.39
N SER A 374 -8.13 5.08 -29.99
CA SER A 374 -7.55 6.40 -29.76
C SER A 374 -7.90 6.89 -28.35
N SER A 375 -7.23 7.93 -27.84
CA SER A 375 -7.57 8.53 -26.54
C SER A 375 -9.03 8.99 -26.48
N TYR A 376 -9.58 9.44 -27.60
CA TYR A 376 -11.01 9.76 -27.72
C TYR A 376 -11.91 8.53 -27.53
N ASP A 377 -11.62 7.43 -28.28
CA ASP A 377 -12.38 6.18 -28.16
C ASP A 377 -12.31 5.58 -26.76
N GLN A 378 -11.14 5.69 -26.10
CA GLN A 378 -10.90 5.22 -24.74
C GLN A 378 -11.78 5.97 -23.73
N VAL A 379 -11.85 7.30 -23.82
CA VAL A 379 -12.70 8.15 -22.95
C VAL A 379 -14.18 7.82 -23.19
N VAL A 380 -14.65 7.80 -24.44
CA VAL A 380 -16.04 7.46 -24.78
C VAL A 380 -16.41 6.08 -24.21
N LYS A 381 -15.53 5.10 -24.39
CA LYS A 381 -15.77 3.73 -23.94
C LYS A 381 -15.82 3.63 -22.40
N ALA A 382 -14.87 4.24 -21.69
CA ALA A 382 -14.80 4.17 -20.22
C ALA A 382 -16.01 4.85 -19.57
N ILE A 383 -16.34 6.06 -20.00
CA ILE A 383 -17.47 6.81 -19.43
C ILE A 383 -18.79 6.10 -19.71
N ASN A 384 -19.02 5.62 -20.93
CA ASN A 384 -20.24 4.86 -21.28
C ASN A 384 -20.28 3.44 -20.65
N ALA A 385 -19.13 2.90 -20.22
CA ALA A 385 -19.10 1.65 -19.45
C ALA A 385 -19.47 1.84 -17.97
N GLY A 386 -19.46 3.08 -17.47
CA GLY A 386 -19.88 3.38 -16.10
C GLY A 386 -18.82 4.03 -15.21
N VAL A 387 -17.59 4.30 -15.72
CA VAL A 387 -16.60 5.08 -14.98
C VAL A 387 -17.10 6.50 -14.80
N ASP A 388 -17.04 7.04 -13.58
CA ASP A 388 -17.62 8.33 -13.22
C ASP A 388 -16.56 9.42 -13.03
N MET A 389 -15.34 9.06 -12.65
CA MET A 389 -14.24 10.00 -12.45
C MET A 389 -12.93 9.43 -13.01
N TYR A 390 -12.15 10.27 -13.68
CA TYR A 390 -10.80 9.97 -14.18
C TYR A 390 -9.75 10.31 -13.14
N MET A 391 -8.70 9.48 -13.03
CA MET A 391 -7.52 9.68 -12.19
C MET A 391 -6.25 9.69 -13.03
N GLY A 392 -5.42 10.75 -12.93
CA GLY A 392 -4.11 10.75 -13.58
C GLY A 392 -3.52 12.13 -13.84
N THR A 393 -2.37 12.16 -14.52
CA THR A 393 -1.63 13.38 -14.90
C THR A 393 -2.05 13.94 -16.26
N GLU A 394 -2.58 13.08 -17.15
CA GLU A 394 -3.04 13.47 -18.50
C GLU A 394 -4.44 14.08 -18.51
N TRP A 395 -4.82 14.73 -17.40
CA TRP A 395 -6.17 15.23 -17.16
C TRP A 395 -6.64 16.27 -18.19
N GLN A 396 -5.73 17.10 -18.74
CA GLN A 396 -6.08 18.09 -19.79
C GLN A 396 -6.53 17.40 -21.06
N ASN A 397 -5.83 16.33 -21.45
CA ASN A 397 -6.22 15.52 -22.60
C ASN A 397 -7.58 14.88 -22.35
N PHE A 398 -7.78 14.25 -21.19
CA PHE A 398 -9.08 13.69 -20.82
C PHE A 398 -10.20 14.71 -20.83
N TYR A 399 -10.00 15.90 -20.25
CA TYR A 399 -10.96 17.01 -20.26
C TYR A 399 -11.40 17.35 -21.69
N ASN A 400 -10.45 17.58 -22.59
CA ASN A 400 -10.72 17.95 -23.98
C ASN A 400 -11.46 16.85 -24.75
N GLN A 401 -11.05 15.58 -24.57
CA GLN A 401 -11.70 14.44 -25.24
C GLN A 401 -13.14 14.26 -24.71
N LEU A 402 -13.36 14.38 -23.41
CA LEU A 402 -14.71 14.28 -22.84
C LEU A 402 -15.61 15.42 -23.30
N GLN A 403 -15.10 16.65 -23.32
CA GLN A 403 -15.85 17.81 -23.82
C GLN A 403 -16.26 17.59 -25.29
N GLN A 404 -15.35 17.10 -26.13
CA GLN A 404 -15.65 16.78 -27.51
C GLN A 404 -16.70 15.66 -27.61
N ALA A 405 -16.59 14.59 -26.82
CA ALA A 405 -17.50 13.46 -26.83
C ALA A 405 -18.93 13.86 -26.39
N VAL A 406 -19.05 14.76 -25.40
CA VAL A 406 -20.34 15.32 -24.98
C VAL A 406 -20.93 16.20 -26.07
N ASN A 407 -20.13 17.07 -26.69
CA ASN A 407 -20.60 17.95 -27.78
C ASN A 407 -21.05 17.15 -29.01
N ASN A 408 -20.40 16.05 -29.31
CA ASN A 408 -20.77 15.13 -30.41
C ASN A 408 -21.97 14.24 -30.07
N GLY A 409 -22.39 14.18 -28.79
CA GLY A 409 -23.46 13.29 -28.31
C GLY A 409 -23.04 11.83 -28.15
N GLU A 410 -21.75 11.48 -28.27
CA GLU A 410 -21.23 10.12 -28.08
C GLU A 410 -21.15 9.74 -26.61
N VAL A 411 -20.97 10.74 -25.72
CA VAL A 411 -21.29 10.66 -24.29
C VAL A 411 -22.56 11.49 -24.07
N PRO A 412 -23.70 10.88 -23.80
CA PRO A 412 -24.94 11.61 -23.56
C PRO A 412 -24.83 12.51 -22.33
N MET A 413 -25.44 13.72 -22.36
CA MET A 413 -25.47 14.60 -21.21
C MET A 413 -26.05 13.91 -19.97
N SER A 414 -27.03 13.04 -20.15
CA SER A 414 -27.60 12.24 -19.03
C SER A 414 -26.58 11.32 -18.35
N ARG A 415 -25.57 10.83 -19.11
CA ARG A 415 -24.50 10.01 -18.53
C ARG A 415 -23.51 10.88 -17.73
N LEU A 416 -23.18 12.07 -18.23
CA LEU A 416 -22.36 13.05 -17.50
C LEU A 416 -23.10 13.52 -16.23
N ASP A 417 -24.39 13.80 -16.34
CA ASP A 417 -25.24 14.20 -15.20
C ASP A 417 -25.33 13.09 -14.14
N ASP A 418 -25.40 11.81 -14.53
CA ASP A 418 -25.35 10.69 -13.60
C ASP A 418 -24.02 10.62 -12.87
N ALA A 419 -22.88 10.74 -13.58
CA ALA A 419 -21.55 10.74 -12.95
C ALA A 419 -21.40 11.88 -11.92
N VAL A 420 -21.74 13.09 -12.33
CA VAL A 420 -21.67 14.28 -11.46
C VAL A 420 -22.60 14.14 -10.26
N SER A 421 -23.84 13.63 -10.47
CA SER A 421 -24.80 13.44 -9.38
C SER A 421 -24.26 12.47 -8.31
N ARG A 422 -23.61 11.37 -8.73
CA ARG A 422 -22.99 10.40 -7.82
C ARG A 422 -21.86 11.02 -7.00
N ILE A 423 -20.99 11.81 -7.64
CA ILE A 423 -19.90 12.54 -6.99
C ILE A 423 -20.43 13.59 -6.01
N LEU A 424 -21.41 14.40 -6.42
CA LEU A 424 -22.04 15.41 -5.56
C LEU A 424 -22.75 14.75 -4.36
N ARG A 425 -23.43 13.62 -4.57
CA ARG A 425 -24.04 12.83 -3.48
C ARG A 425 -22.99 12.45 -2.44
N ALA A 426 -21.83 11.93 -2.87
CA ALA A 426 -20.75 11.59 -1.96
C ALA A 426 -20.25 12.83 -1.19
N LYS A 427 -20.02 13.96 -1.86
CA LYS A 427 -19.59 15.21 -1.22
C LYS A 427 -20.59 15.74 -0.18
N PHE A 428 -21.88 15.74 -0.50
CA PHE A 428 -22.93 16.15 0.46
C PHE A 428 -23.07 15.17 1.62
N THR A 429 -22.95 13.87 1.34
CA THR A 429 -23.04 12.83 2.37
C THR A 429 -21.85 12.88 3.34
N LEU A 430 -20.65 13.25 2.83
CA LEU A 430 -19.46 13.49 3.64
C LEU A 430 -19.51 14.82 4.42
N GLY A 431 -20.51 15.67 4.17
CA GLY A 431 -20.61 16.99 4.83
C GLY A 431 -19.50 17.96 4.40
N LEU A 432 -18.90 17.78 3.23
CA LEU A 432 -17.78 18.64 2.78
C LEU A 432 -18.20 20.09 2.59
N PHE A 433 -19.47 20.36 2.30
CA PHE A 433 -20.00 21.72 2.21
C PHE A 433 -20.12 22.40 3.58
N GLU A 434 -20.23 21.63 4.66
CA GLU A 434 -20.31 22.07 6.04
C GLU A 434 -18.95 22.07 6.74
N HIS A 435 -18.11 21.09 6.42
CA HIS A 435 -16.81 20.82 7.06
C HIS A 435 -15.71 20.59 5.99
N PRO A 436 -15.38 21.62 5.18
CA PRO A 436 -14.43 21.42 4.07
C PRO A 436 -12.96 21.33 4.52
N LEU A 437 -12.64 21.82 5.73
CA LEU A 437 -11.27 21.95 6.20
C LEU A 437 -10.88 20.84 7.19
N ALA A 438 -9.57 20.69 7.39
CA ALA A 438 -8.98 19.75 8.33
C ALA A 438 -9.48 19.92 9.77
N ASP A 439 -9.55 18.81 10.51
CA ASP A 439 -9.89 18.82 11.94
C ASP A 439 -8.65 19.07 12.79
N ALA A 440 -8.64 20.20 13.51
CA ALA A 440 -7.50 20.64 14.30
C ALA A 440 -7.19 19.74 15.50
N GLU A 441 -8.19 19.05 16.07
CA GLU A 441 -7.97 18.12 17.19
C GLU A 441 -7.39 16.80 16.66
N ALA A 442 -7.87 16.31 15.54
CA ALA A 442 -7.32 15.13 14.85
C ALA A 442 -5.85 15.37 14.44
N PHE A 443 -5.51 16.57 13.95
CA PHE A 443 -4.13 16.93 13.65
C PHE A 443 -3.18 16.71 14.83
N GLN A 444 -3.60 17.07 16.06
CA GLN A 444 -2.79 16.88 17.26
C GLN A 444 -2.64 15.41 17.69
N ARG A 445 -3.45 14.50 17.15
CA ARG A 445 -3.38 13.07 17.45
C ARG A 445 -2.54 12.26 16.47
N ILE A 446 -2.05 12.86 15.37
CA ILE A 446 -1.18 12.19 14.40
C ILE A 446 0.04 11.61 15.11
N GLY A 447 0.28 10.29 14.93
CA GLY A 447 1.40 9.58 15.55
C GLY A 447 1.35 9.51 17.07
N SER A 448 0.19 9.73 17.69
CA SER A 448 0.02 9.73 19.15
C SER A 448 0.38 8.39 19.79
N ALA A 449 0.67 8.40 21.07
CA ALA A 449 0.96 7.18 21.83
C ALA A 449 -0.23 6.20 21.81
N GLU A 450 -1.46 6.72 21.76
CA GLU A 450 -2.69 5.90 21.65
C GLU A 450 -2.76 5.18 20.31
N HIS A 451 -2.51 5.87 19.19
CA HIS A 451 -2.48 5.27 17.86
C HIS A 451 -1.39 4.20 17.77
N ARG A 452 -0.18 4.51 18.24
CA ARG A 452 0.95 3.58 18.27
C ARG A 452 0.69 2.35 19.16
N ALA A 453 -0.07 2.50 20.25
CA ALA A 453 -0.44 1.37 21.09
C ALA A 453 -1.33 0.37 20.34
N VAL A 454 -2.26 0.86 19.52
CA VAL A 454 -3.08 0.00 18.66
C VAL A 454 -2.26 -0.65 17.55
N ALA A 455 -1.31 0.08 16.95
CA ALA A 455 -0.39 -0.50 15.98
C ALA A 455 0.46 -1.62 16.59
N ARG A 456 1.01 -1.42 17.81
CA ARG A 456 1.73 -2.45 18.56
C ARG A 456 0.86 -3.68 18.85
N GLU A 457 -0.42 -3.48 19.21
CA GLU A 457 -1.36 -4.57 19.42
C GLU A 457 -1.64 -5.32 18.11
N ALA A 458 -1.78 -4.60 16.98
CA ALA A 458 -1.97 -5.23 15.67
C ALA A 458 -0.74 -6.08 15.26
N VAL A 459 0.48 -5.61 15.55
CA VAL A 459 1.71 -6.40 15.36
C VAL A 459 1.66 -7.68 16.20
N ARG A 460 1.35 -7.58 17.50
CA ARG A 460 1.27 -8.76 18.40
C ARG A 460 0.34 -9.83 17.86
N GLN A 461 -0.85 -9.43 17.40
CA GLN A 461 -1.86 -10.35 16.89
C GLN A 461 -1.53 -10.90 15.49
N SER A 462 -0.68 -10.23 14.69
CA SER A 462 -0.36 -10.62 13.33
C SER A 462 0.70 -11.71 13.22
N LEU A 463 1.56 -11.87 14.25
CA LEU A 463 2.70 -12.79 14.18
C LEU A 463 2.27 -14.25 14.13
N VAL A 464 2.81 -15.00 13.15
CA VAL A 464 2.53 -16.43 12.99
C VAL A 464 3.75 -17.25 13.33
N LEU A 465 3.63 -18.09 14.35
CA LEU A 465 4.65 -19.08 14.70
C LEU A 465 4.51 -20.29 13.79
N LEU A 466 5.48 -20.48 12.89
CA LEU A 466 5.48 -21.57 11.91
C LEU A 466 6.07 -22.86 12.50
N LYS A 467 7.13 -22.72 13.30
CA LYS A 467 7.89 -23.81 13.92
C LYS A 467 8.42 -23.33 15.27
N ASN A 468 8.43 -24.22 16.29
CA ASN A 468 9.07 -23.99 17.59
C ASN A 468 9.54 -25.31 18.17
N GLU A 469 10.83 -25.57 18.13
CA GLU A 469 11.47 -26.76 18.67
C GLU A 469 12.38 -26.43 19.86
N ASN A 470 12.68 -27.39 20.70
CA ASN A 470 13.58 -27.26 21.85
C ASN A 470 13.21 -26.08 22.78
N GLN A 471 11.94 -25.67 22.81
CA GLN A 471 11.48 -24.52 23.59
C GLN A 471 12.34 -23.29 23.30
N ALA A 472 12.54 -22.96 22.01
CA ALA A 472 13.28 -21.77 21.62
C ALA A 472 12.50 -20.50 21.93
N LEU A 473 11.18 -20.55 21.83
CA LEU A 473 10.24 -19.49 22.22
C LEU A 473 9.29 -19.99 23.32
N PRO A 474 8.90 -19.13 24.29
CA PRO A 474 9.35 -17.75 24.45
C PRO A 474 10.80 -17.66 24.98
N ILE A 475 11.49 -16.56 24.66
CA ILE A 475 12.82 -16.24 25.20
C ILE A 475 12.66 -15.76 26.63
N ALA A 476 13.40 -16.36 27.57
CA ALA A 476 13.38 -15.92 28.95
C ALA A 476 14.07 -14.52 29.07
N LYS A 477 13.45 -13.61 29.82
CA LYS A 477 13.97 -12.24 29.98
C LYS A 477 15.34 -12.18 30.68
N ASP A 478 15.72 -13.22 31.41
CA ASP A 478 17.01 -13.39 32.07
C ASP A 478 18.01 -14.22 31.24
N THR A 479 17.76 -14.46 29.97
CA THR A 479 18.70 -15.12 29.05
C THR A 479 20.03 -14.36 29.04
N PRO A 480 21.17 -14.97 29.46
CA PRO A 480 22.39 -14.22 29.71
C PRO A 480 22.97 -13.52 28.49
N LEU A 481 22.99 -14.20 27.33
CA LEU A 481 23.55 -13.66 26.09
C LEU A 481 22.61 -13.89 24.91
N ILE A 482 22.15 -12.80 24.31
CA ILE A 482 21.30 -12.79 23.14
C ILE A 482 22.04 -12.12 21.97
N PHE A 483 22.20 -12.84 20.88
CA PHE A 483 22.69 -12.26 19.63
C PHE A 483 21.53 -11.86 18.74
N VAL A 484 21.61 -10.69 18.11
CA VAL A 484 20.64 -10.20 17.13
C VAL A 484 21.38 -9.88 15.84
N ALA A 485 20.89 -10.35 14.69
CA ALA A 485 21.52 -10.12 13.40
C ALA A 485 20.53 -9.77 12.30
N GLY A 486 21.06 -9.23 11.20
CA GLY A 486 20.34 -8.81 10.02
C GLY A 486 20.06 -7.31 10.00
N GLN A 487 20.19 -6.67 8.83
CA GLN A 487 19.83 -5.25 8.64
C GLN A 487 18.39 -5.01 9.08
N ALA A 488 17.51 -5.93 8.74
CA ALA A 488 16.09 -5.88 9.00
C ALA A 488 15.72 -5.73 10.48
N ALA A 489 16.61 -6.13 11.41
CA ALA A 489 16.39 -5.93 12.83
C ALA A 489 16.38 -4.45 13.27
N GLU A 490 16.99 -3.55 12.48
CA GLU A 490 17.17 -2.12 12.81
C GLU A 490 16.68 -1.17 11.72
N ASP A 491 15.77 -1.60 10.85
CA ASP A 491 15.36 -0.87 9.65
C ASP A 491 13.84 -0.69 9.60
N ILE A 492 13.36 0.53 9.84
CA ILE A 492 11.92 0.85 9.84
C ILE A 492 11.34 0.78 8.42
N GLY A 493 12.13 1.12 7.39
CA GLY A 493 11.67 1.04 6.01
C GLY A 493 11.39 -0.40 5.58
N LEU A 494 12.26 -1.35 5.97
CA LEU A 494 12.02 -2.77 5.77
C LEU A 494 10.81 -3.29 6.57
N GLN A 495 10.57 -2.75 7.78
CA GLN A 495 9.38 -3.10 8.56
C GLN A 495 8.08 -2.60 7.92
N ALA A 496 8.12 -1.43 7.27
CA ALA A 496 6.95 -0.79 6.67
C ALA A 496 6.59 -1.37 5.30
N GLY A 497 7.59 -1.61 4.44
CA GLY A 497 7.36 -2.09 3.08
C GLY A 497 6.98 -0.98 2.10
N GLY A 498 6.32 -1.35 1.01
CA GLY A 498 5.80 -0.43 0.00
C GLY A 498 4.70 0.49 0.54
N TRP A 499 4.30 1.49 -0.27
CA TRP A 499 3.29 2.49 0.08
C TRP A 499 3.63 3.30 1.35
N THR A 500 4.92 3.54 1.57
CA THR A 500 5.43 4.27 2.74
C THR A 500 6.36 5.38 2.30
N LEU A 501 5.94 6.64 2.44
CA LEU A 501 6.52 7.90 2.00
C LEU A 501 6.74 7.97 0.48
N THR A 502 7.08 6.86 -0.15
CA THR A 502 7.14 6.69 -1.60
C THR A 502 6.35 5.46 -2.03
N TRP A 503 5.96 5.41 -3.29
CA TRP A 503 5.20 4.29 -3.86
C TRP A 503 5.87 2.93 -3.61
N GLN A 504 7.18 2.82 -3.94
CA GLN A 504 7.93 1.57 -3.76
C GLN A 504 8.39 1.32 -2.32
N GLY A 505 8.26 2.29 -1.41
CA GLY A 505 8.88 2.26 -0.10
C GLY A 505 10.39 2.49 -0.17
N GLN A 506 11.05 2.53 0.98
CA GLN A 506 12.50 2.79 1.10
C GLN A 506 13.09 2.03 2.28
N GLU A 507 14.38 1.65 2.19
CA GLU A 507 15.14 1.12 3.33
C GLU A 507 15.58 2.27 4.27
N GLY A 508 15.79 1.97 5.54
CA GLY A 508 16.39 2.88 6.52
C GLY A 508 15.45 3.47 7.57
N LYS A 509 15.93 4.49 8.24
CA LYS A 509 15.16 5.19 9.31
C LYS A 509 14.26 6.25 8.69
N ILE A 510 13.28 5.84 7.93
CA ILE A 510 12.44 6.74 7.12
C ILE A 510 11.35 7.42 7.94
N MET A 511 10.89 6.79 9.04
CA MET A 511 9.83 7.28 9.91
C MET A 511 10.18 7.12 11.38
N PRO A 512 9.56 7.89 12.30
CA PRO A 512 9.56 7.59 13.72
C PRO A 512 8.91 6.21 13.98
N GLY A 513 9.52 5.42 14.84
CA GLY A 513 9.04 4.08 15.14
C GLY A 513 9.99 3.35 16.09
N THR A 514 9.66 2.13 16.46
CA THR A 514 10.50 1.23 17.24
C THR A 514 10.97 0.09 16.35
N THR A 515 12.26 -0.16 16.27
CA THR A 515 12.79 -1.31 15.54
C THR A 515 12.64 -2.60 16.36
N ILE A 516 12.66 -3.76 15.69
CA ILE A 516 12.63 -5.06 16.37
C ILE A 516 13.80 -5.18 17.35
N ARG A 517 15.00 -4.74 16.93
CA ARG A 517 16.18 -4.70 17.82
C ARG A 517 15.95 -3.86 19.07
N GLN A 518 15.39 -2.66 18.93
CA GLN A 518 15.07 -1.80 20.07
C GLN A 518 14.10 -2.48 21.03
N GLY A 519 13.02 -3.08 20.51
CA GLY A 519 12.08 -3.83 21.32
C GLY A 519 12.72 -5.00 22.08
N ILE A 520 13.64 -5.76 21.43
CA ILE A 520 14.41 -6.83 22.09
C ILE A 520 15.28 -6.27 23.22
N GLN A 521 15.97 -5.14 23.00
CA GLN A 521 16.80 -4.50 24.01
C GLN A 521 16.01 -4.00 25.21
N GLU A 522 14.81 -3.46 24.98
CA GLU A 522 13.93 -2.94 26.03
C GLU A 522 13.35 -4.06 26.93
N LEU A 523 13.08 -5.24 26.33
CA LEU A 523 12.46 -6.35 27.06
C LEU A 523 13.47 -7.30 27.71
N ALA A 524 14.71 -7.34 27.23
CA ALA A 524 15.77 -8.11 27.85
C ALA A 524 16.01 -7.59 29.29
N GLY A 525 16.05 -8.51 30.24
CA GLY A 525 16.22 -8.17 31.68
C GLY A 525 17.60 -7.62 32.01
N PRO A 526 17.77 -7.05 33.19
CA PRO A 526 19.03 -6.37 33.59
C PRO A 526 20.24 -7.31 33.68
N GLY A 527 20.02 -8.64 33.71
CA GLY A 527 21.08 -9.66 33.66
C GLY A 527 21.45 -10.12 32.27
N SER A 528 20.72 -9.68 31.23
CA SER A 528 20.91 -10.07 29.83
C SER A 528 21.82 -9.10 29.09
N THR A 529 22.65 -9.66 28.23
CA THR A 529 23.48 -8.89 27.30
C THR A 529 22.94 -9.13 25.88
N VAL A 530 22.45 -8.07 25.22
CA VAL A 530 22.00 -8.11 23.81
C VAL A 530 23.10 -7.50 22.95
N VAL A 531 23.62 -8.30 22.02
CA VAL A 531 24.65 -7.85 21.07
C VAL A 531 24.09 -7.91 19.65
N TYR A 532 24.25 -6.82 18.92
CA TYR A 532 23.85 -6.75 17.52
C TYR A 532 25.06 -6.78 16.59
N ASP A 533 25.01 -7.63 15.58
CA ASP A 533 25.94 -7.64 14.46
C ASP A 533 25.17 -7.86 13.15
N ARG A 534 25.24 -6.88 12.25
CA ARG A 534 24.50 -6.91 10.98
C ARG A 534 24.71 -8.20 10.16
N TYR A 535 25.92 -8.79 10.24
CA TYR A 535 26.33 -9.95 9.44
C TYR A 535 26.40 -11.25 10.22
N ALA A 536 25.97 -11.27 11.48
CA ALA A 536 25.99 -12.41 12.40
C ALA A 536 27.41 -13.00 12.66
N LEU A 537 28.45 -12.19 12.55
CA LEU A 537 29.85 -12.64 12.76
C LEU A 537 30.25 -12.61 14.24
N PHE A 538 29.87 -11.56 14.98
CA PHE A 538 30.17 -11.34 16.40
C PHE A 538 31.63 -11.55 16.78
N GLU A 539 32.58 -11.14 15.90
CA GLU A 539 34.02 -11.41 16.05
C GLU A 539 34.64 -10.79 17.29
N ASP A 540 34.08 -9.67 17.76
CA ASP A 540 34.55 -8.94 18.94
C ASP A 540 33.99 -9.48 20.27
N VAL A 541 33.01 -10.37 20.23
CA VAL A 541 32.40 -10.96 21.44
C VAL A 541 33.17 -12.19 21.86
N LYS A 542 33.91 -12.06 22.98
CA LYS A 542 34.78 -13.12 23.49
C LYS A 542 34.11 -13.89 24.63
N GLY A 543 34.18 -15.19 24.55
CA GLY A 543 33.82 -16.13 25.59
C GLY A 543 35.00 -16.41 26.55
N THR A 544 34.87 -17.50 27.29
CA THR A 544 35.92 -17.96 28.21
C THR A 544 37.22 -18.29 27.46
N GLN A 545 38.35 -17.95 28.04
CA GLN A 545 39.72 -18.23 27.53
C GLN A 545 40.00 -17.57 26.14
N GLY A 546 39.26 -16.50 25.77
CA GLY A 546 39.50 -15.76 24.52
C GLY A 546 38.92 -16.43 23.24
N SER A 547 38.18 -17.53 23.37
CA SER A 547 37.38 -18.09 22.26
C SER A 547 36.30 -17.09 21.86
N LEU A 548 35.70 -17.29 20.65
CA LEU A 548 34.49 -16.56 20.30
C LEU A 548 33.34 -17.01 21.22
N ALA A 549 32.50 -16.05 21.65
CA ALA A 549 31.36 -16.36 22.48
C ALA A 549 30.29 -17.12 21.68
N THR A 550 29.54 -17.97 22.35
CA THR A 550 28.31 -18.60 21.83
C THR A 550 27.12 -18.06 22.61
N ALA A 551 26.13 -17.52 21.94
CA ALA A 551 24.94 -16.98 22.58
C ALA A 551 24.00 -18.10 23.05
N ASP A 552 23.22 -17.85 24.09
CA ASP A 552 22.16 -18.76 24.51
C ASP A 552 21.04 -18.80 23.47
N VAL A 553 20.70 -17.61 22.90
CA VAL A 553 19.74 -17.45 21.83
C VAL A 553 20.28 -16.49 20.78
N GLY A 554 20.18 -16.86 19.51
CA GLY A 554 20.44 -15.99 18.37
C GLY A 554 19.14 -15.67 17.64
N ILE A 555 18.87 -14.39 17.40
CA ILE A 555 17.70 -13.91 16.65
C ILE A 555 18.20 -13.36 15.31
N VAL A 556 17.74 -13.93 14.21
CA VAL A 556 18.05 -13.43 12.86
C VAL A 556 16.79 -12.81 12.27
N VAL A 557 16.85 -11.54 11.90
CA VAL A 557 15.75 -10.87 11.21
C VAL A 557 16.10 -10.74 9.74
N VAL A 558 15.33 -11.38 8.89
CA VAL A 558 15.47 -11.39 7.42
C VAL A 558 14.28 -10.65 6.79
N ALA A 559 14.47 -10.06 5.61
CA ALA A 559 13.41 -9.30 4.96
C ALA A 559 13.49 -9.32 3.43
N GLU A 560 12.33 -9.26 2.77
CA GLU A 560 12.25 -8.75 1.41
C GLU A 560 12.54 -7.24 1.41
N LYS A 561 13.10 -6.71 0.32
CA LYS A 561 13.18 -5.26 0.13
C LYS A 561 11.78 -4.69 -0.12
N PRO A 562 11.54 -3.41 0.20
CA PRO A 562 10.27 -2.78 -0.13
C PRO A 562 10.00 -2.81 -1.64
N TYR A 563 8.76 -3.03 -2.01
CA TYR A 563 8.24 -3.00 -3.38
C TYR A 563 6.75 -2.67 -3.36
N ALA A 564 6.22 -2.21 -4.48
CA ALA A 564 4.79 -2.08 -4.71
C ALA A 564 4.42 -2.57 -6.12
N GLU A 565 3.21 -3.09 -6.25
CA GLU A 565 2.59 -3.52 -7.49
C GLU A 565 3.40 -4.57 -8.27
N GLY A 566 3.34 -4.54 -9.59
CA GLY A 566 4.02 -5.51 -10.45
C GLY A 566 5.54 -5.48 -10.40
N VAL A 567 6.16 -4.42 -9.83
CA VAL A 567 7.59 -4.42 -9.49
C VAL A 567 7.91 -5.53 -8.49
N GLY A 568 6.95 -5.90 -7.66
CA GLY A 568 7.06 -7.00 -6.72
C GLY A 568 6.66 -8.37 -7.28
N ASP A 569 6.27 -8.50 -8.56
CA ASP A 569 5.98 -9.81 -9.16
C ASP A 569 7.24 -10.68 -9.17
N GLU A 570 7.21 -11.84 -8.50
CA GLU A 570 8.41 -12.68 -8.31
C GLU A 570 8.14 -14.14 -8.69
N ALA A 571 8.89 -14.64 -9.67
CA ALA A 571 8.74 -16.01 -10.15
C ALA A 571 9.14 -17.07 -9.11
N ASP A 572 10.10 -16.73 -8.27
CA ASP A 572 10.79 -17.66 -7.38
C ASP A 572 11.01 -17.04 -5.99
N PRO A 573 9.91 -16.73 -5.25
CA PRO A 573 9.98 -16.08 -3.95
C PRO A 573 10.70 -16.96 -2.93
N ARG A 574 11.90 -16.53 -2.51
CA ARG A 574 12.79 -17.25 -1.59
C ARG A 574 13.65 -16.30 -0.77
N LEU A 575 14.27 -16.83 0.28
CA LEU A 575 15.30 -16.10 1.02
C LEU A 575 16.46 -15.71 0.09
N SER A 576 16.96 -14.49 0.24
CA SER A 576 18.17 -14.08 -0.46
C SER A 576 19.40 -14.90 -0.01
N PRO A 577 20.44 -15.03 -0.85
CA PRO A 577 21.67 -15.68 -0.42
C PRO A 577 22.32 -15.02 0.83
N VAL A 578 22.11 -13.72 1.01
CA VAL A 578 22.61 -13.00 2.20
C VAL A 578 21.83 -13.42 3.45
N ASP A 579 20.50 -13.55 3.36
CA ASP A 579 19.67 -13.99 4.47
C ASP A 579 19.99 -15.45 4.88
N VAL A 580 20.22 -16.32 3.90
CA VAL A 580 20.64 -17.71 4.17
C VAL A 580 21.99 -17.71 4.91
N ALA A 581 22.97 -16.94 4.44
CA ALA A 581 24.28 -16.83 5.11
C ALA A 581 24.16 -16.28 6.54
N LEU A 582 23.27 -15.32 6.80
CA LEU A 582 23.01 -14.81 8.15
C LEU A 582 22.51 -15.92 9.10
N ILE A 583 21.59 -16.75 8.64
CA ILE A 583 21.06 -17.88 9.42
C ILE A 583 22.16 -18.91 9.70
N GLU A 584 22.97 -19.27 8.69
CA GLU A 584 24.09 -20.21 8.83
C GLU A 584 25.16 -19.68 9.80
N HIS A 585 25.54 -18.39 9.70
CA HIS A 585 26.47 -17.76 10.63
C HIS A 585 25.91 -17.78 12.06
N MET A 586 24.65 -17.42 12.26
CA MET A 586 24.03 -17.45 13.58
C MET A 586 24.00 -18.88 14.13
N ARG A 587 23.70 -19.88 13.30
CA ARG A 587 23.68 -21.28 13.71
C ARG A 587 25.03 -21.73 14.29
N ALA A 588 26.14 -21.19 13.78
CA ALA A 588 27.48 -21.45 14.28
C ALA A 588 27.83 -20.70 15.58
N ARG A 589 27.00 -19.72 15.99
CA ARG A 589 27.29 -18.77 17.07
C ARG A 589 26.26 -18.74 18.20
N ALA A 590 25.17 -19.53 18.09
CA ALA A 590 24.12 -19.60 19.12
C ALA A 590 23.68 -21.05 19.38
N ASN A 591 23.26 -21.30 20.63
CA ASN A 591 22.73 -22.59 21.06
C ASN A 591 21.34 -22.87 20.48
N LYS A 592 20.51 -21.82 20.40
CA LYS A 592 19.18 -21.83 19.76
C LYS A 592 19.10 -20.67 18.77
N VAL A 593 18.50 -20.91 17.63
CA VAL A 593 18.29 -19.90 16.58
C VAL A 593 16.80 -19.65 16.37
N VAL A 594 16.41 -18.39 16.34
CA VAL A 594 15.07 -17.90 16.03
C VAL A 594 15.16 -17.04 14.77
N VAL A 595 14.43 -17.40 13.73
CA VAL A 595 14.34 -16.59 12.50
C VAL A 595 13.02 -15.85 12.51
N VAL A 596 13.11 -14.52 12.33
CA VAL A 596 11.98 -13.61 12.15
C VAL A 596 11.99 -13.13 10.71
N MET A 597 10.94 -13.43 9.97
CA MET A 597 10.84 -13.07 8.54
C MET A 597 9.90 -11.88 8.34
N MET A 598 10.42 -10.81 7.77
CA MET A 598 9.62 -9.70 7.25
C MET A 598 9.42 -9.89 5.74
N THR A 599 8.22 -10.29 5.36
CA THR A 599 7.91 -10.65 3.96
C THR A 599 6.48 -10.27 3.61
N GLY A 600 6.28 -9.83 2.37
CA GLY A 600 4.97 -9.51 1.82
C GLY A 600 4.18 -10.72 1.30
N ARG A 601 4.75 -11.93 1.41
CA ARG A 601 4.18 -13.18 0.88
C ARG A 601 4.80 -14.41 1.54
N PRO A 602 4.22 -15.62 1.43
CA PRO A 602 4.94 -16.87 1.66
C PRO A 602 6.13 -17.01 0.71
N ILE A 603 7.31 -17.34 1.26
CA ILE A 603 8.54 -17.56 0.50
C ILE A 603 9.07 -18.98 0.72
N GLU A 604 9.77 -19.56 -0.27
CA GLU A 604 10.35 -20.90 -0.14
C GLU A 604 11.45 -20.95 0.93
N ILE A 605 11.23 -21.74 1.99
CA ILE A 605 12.15 -21.89 3.14
C ILE A 605 12.43 -23.36 3.48
N THR A 606 11.96 -24.30 2.69
CA THR A 606 12.01 -25.74 3.02
C THR A 606 13.42 -26.22 3.33
N GLU A 607 14.42 -25.81 2.54
CA GLU A 607 15.81 -26.21 2.73
C GLU A 607 16.46 -25.53 3.95
N GLN A 608 15.98 -24.32 4.33
CA GLN A 608 16.51 -23.56 5.46
C GLN A 608 15.82 -23.87 6.80
N LEU A 609 14.62 -24.45 6.75
CA LEU A 609 13.80 -24.71 7.93
C LEU A 609 14.52 -25.50 9.04
N PRO A 610 15.42 -26.49 8.72
CA PRO A 610 16.20 -27.20 9.74
C PRO A 610 17.29 -26.36 10.42
N LEU A 611 17.66 -25.19 9.87
CA LEU A 611 18.75 -24.35 10.40
C LEU A 611 18.40 -23.60 11.68
N ALA A 612 17.11 -23.51 12.03
CA ALA A 612 16.66 -22.79 13.22
C ALA A 612 15.61 -23.59 14.00
N GLU A 613 15.60 -23.41 15.32
CA GLU A 613 14.63 -24.03 16.21
C GLU A 613 13.25 -23.36 16.10
N ALA A 614 13.19 -22.04 15.85
CA ALA A 614 11.92 -21.34 15.67
C ALA A 614 11.92 -20.46 14.42
N TRP A 615 10.75 -20.42 13.77
CA TRP A 615 10.48 -19.61 12.60
C TRP A 615 9.18 -18.81 12.80
N VAL A 616 9.28 -17.50 12.63
CA VAL A 616 8.18 -16.55 12.82
C VAL A 616 7.96 -15.76 11.54
N ALA A 617 6.76 -15.80 10.98
CA ALA A 617 6.34 -14.86 9.94
C ALA A 617 5.83 -13.58 10.64
N ALA A 618 6.59 -12.50 10.51
CA ALA A 618 6.26 -11.19 11.07
C ALA A 618 5.59 -10.27 10.04
N TRP A 619 5.50 -10.72 8.79
CA TRP A 619 4.96 -9.96 7.67
C TRP A 619 5.67 -8.62 7.50
N LEU A 620 4.94 -7.54 7.37
CA LEU A 620 5.43 -6.17 7.32
C LEU A 620 4.79 -5.40 8.48
N PRO A 621 5.44 -5.34 9.67
CA PRO A 621 4.80 -4.92 10.92
C PRO A 621 4.59 -3.41 11.07
N GLY A 622 5.09 -2.57 10.15
CA GLY A 622 4.95 -1.11 10.25
C GLY A 622 5.90 -0.48 11.28
N THR A 623 5.43 0.55 11.99
CA THR A 623 6.30 1.35 12.89
C THR A 623 6.57 0.73 14.26
N GLU A 624 5.87 -0.36 14.65
CA GLU A 624 5.89 -0.84 16.04
C GLU A 624 6.59 -2.21 16.20
N GLY A 625 7.89 -2.27 15.87
CA GLY A 625 8.72 -3.46 16.05
C GLY A 625 8.81 -4.00 17.48
N SER A 626 8.51 -3.17 18.50
CA SER A 626 8.35 -3.64 19.89
C SER A 626 7.26 -4.70 20.04
N GLY A 627 6.21 -4.68 19.21
CA GLY A 627 5.17 -5.71 19.21
C GLY A 627 5.70 -7.09 18.84
N VAL A 628 6.73 -7.16 17.99
CA VAL A 628 7.43 -8.40 17.67
C VAL A 628 8.16 -8.92 18.91
N ALA A 629 8.90 -8.04 19.59
CA ALA A 629 9.63 -8.41 20.78
C ALA A 629 8.71 -8.89 21.91
N ASP A 630 7.53 -8.24 22.12
CA ASP A 630 6.55 -8.67 23.13
C ASP A 630 6.18 -10.15 22.98
N VAL A 631 6.01 -10.61 21.76
CA VAL A 631 5.60 -11.98 21.47
C VAL A 631 6.80 -12.94 21.58
N LEU A 632 8.00 -12.53 21.14
CA LEU A 632 9.21 -13.34 21.26
C LEU A 632 9.58 -13.62 22.72
N PHE A 633 9.36 -12.65 23.62
CA PHE A 633 9.63 -12.80 25.06
C PHE A 633 8.44 -13.36 25.86
N GLY A 634 7.31 -13.60 25.23
CA GLY A 634 6.14 -14.20 25.86
C GLY A 634 5.30 -13.24 26.72
N ASP A 635 5.48 -11.94 26.59
CA ASP A 635 4.56 -10.95 27.19
C ASP A 635 3.19 -10.99 26.49
N TYR A 636 3.16 -11.51 25.26
CA TYR A 636 1.97 -11.80 24.47
C TYR A 636 2.11 -13.15 23.79
N GLU A 637 1.06 -13.98 23.77
CA GLU A 637 1.10 -15.30 23.12
C GLU A 637 0.90 -15.17 21.60
N PHE A 638 1.47 -16.08 20.81
CA PHE A 638 1.21 -16.17 19.39
C PHE A 638 -0.25 -16.53 19.14
N THR A 639 -0.96 -15.67 18.42
CA THR A 639 -2.38 -15.87 18.05
C THR A 639 -2.59 -15.87 16.54
N GLY A 640 -1.67 -15.29 15.78
CA GLY A 640 -1.75 -15.18 14.33
C GLY A 640 -1.86 -16.52 13.62
N LYS A 641 -2.59 -16.54 12.50
CA LYS A 641 -2.81 -17.71 11.65
C LYS A 641 -2.50 -17.34 10.20
N LEU A 642 -1.84 -18.22 9.45
CA LEU A 642 -1.52 -17.98 8.05
C LEU A 642 -2.77 -17.56 7.25
N PRO A 643 -2.75 -16.40 6.62
CA PRO A 643 -3.80 -15.96 5.72
C PRO A 643 -3.64 -16.53 4.30
N PHE A 644 -2.49 -17.13 4.04
CA PHE A 644 -2.15 -17.78 2.80
C PHE A 644 -1.55 -19.17 3.06
N THR A 645 -1.85 -20.09 2.15
CA THR A 645 -1.17 -21.39 2.08
C THR A 645 0.31 -21.16 1.77
N TRP A 646 1.22 -21.77 2.54
CA TRP A 646 2.66 -21.62 2.38
C TRP A 646 3.24 -22.76 1.55
N GLN A 647 3.77 -22.45 0.37
CA GLN A 647 4.35 -23.46 -0.52
C GLN A 647 5.57 -24.14 0.09
N ARG A 648 5.71 -25.42 -0.20
CA ARG A 648 6.93 -26.19 0.07
C ARG A 648 8.01 -25.86 -0.96
N TRP A 649 7.60 -25.83 -2.22
CA TRP A 649 8.43 -25.51 -3.39
C TRP A 649 7.70 -24.50 -4.28
N ASN A 650 8.44 -23.57 -4.85
CA ASN A 650 7.85 -22.57 -5.76
C ASN A 650 7.20 -23.20 -7.01
N SER A 651 7.63 -24.42 -7.38
CA SER A 651 6.98 -25.20 -8.45
C SER A 651 5.52 -25.60 -8.16
N GLN A 652 5.03 -25.47 -6.92
CA GLN A 652 3.62 -25.68 -6.57
C GLN A 652 2.71 -24.50 -6.93
N LEU A 653 3.29 -23.32 -7.21
CA LEU A 653 2.52 -22.09 -7.47
C LEU A 653 2.10 -21.98 -8.95
N PRO A 654 0.87 -21.50 -9.26
CA PRO A 654 -0.20 -21.27 -8.28
C PRO A 654 -0.83 -22.57 -7.80
N PHE A 655 -1.32 -22.56 -6.57
CA PHE A 655 -2.02 -23.73 -6.02
C PHE A 655 -3.33 -24.02 -6.75
N LYS A 656 -3.62 -25.31 -6.91
CA LYS A 656 -4.94 -25.79 -7.32
C LYS A 656 -5.74 -26.16 -6.08
N PHE A 657 -6.31 -25.16 -5.40
CA PHE A 657 -6.93 -25.34 -4.08
C PHE A 657 -7.96 -26.46 -4.01
N ALA A 658 -8.75 -26.67 -5.08
CA ALA A 658 -9.78 -27.72 -5.14
C ALA A 658 -9.19 -29.16 -5.06
N SER A 659 -7.91 -29.34 -5.37
CA SER A 659 -7.22 -30.64 -5.39
C SER A 659 -5.91 -30.65 -4.60
N LEU A 660 -5.70 -29.63 -3.73
CA LEU A 660 -4.47 -29.50 -2.96
C LEU A 660 -4.35 -30.64 -1.94
N PRO A 661 -3.29 -31.47 -1.99
CA PRO A 661 -3.08 -32.53 -1.00
C PRO A 661 -2.86 -31.96 0.39
N SER A 662 -3.36 -32.64 1.41
CA SER A 662 -3.17 -32.27 2.82
C SER A 662 -1.98 -32.97 3.49
N LEU A 663 -1.40 -34.01 2.86
CA LEU A 663 -0.31 -34.82 3.40
C LEU A 663 0.68 -35.22 2.30
N GLY A 664 1.91 -35.54 2.71
CA GLY A 664 2.98 -35.99 1.81
C GLY A 664 3.77 -34.85 1.20
N CYS A 665 4.60 -35.16 0.19
CA CYS A 665 5.52 -34.20 -0.41
C CYS A 665 4.84 -33.21 -1.36
N ASP A 666 3.67 -33.56 -1.89
CA ASP A 666 2.87 -32.67 -2.73
C ASP A 666 2.01 -31.69 -1.91
N ALA A 667 1.91 -31.91 -0.58
CA ALA A 667 1.23 -30.97 0.31
C ALA A 667 2.05 -29.68 0.46
N PRO A 668 1.39 -28.54 0.76
CA PRO A 668 2.10 -27.31 1.09
C PRO A 668 3.00 -27.51 2.33
N LEU A 669 3.97 -26.64 2.53
CA LEU A 669 4.81 -26.65 3.72
C LEU A 669 3.96 -26.41 4.97
N PHE A 670 3.11 -25.36 4.90
CA PHE A 670 2.10 -25.08 5.93
C PHE A 670 0.75 -24.75 5.26
N PRO A 671 -0.36 -25.33 5.74
CA PRO A 671 -1.67 -25.05 5.18
C PRO A 671 -2.19 -23.66 5.61
N TYR A 672 -3.15 -23.13 4.87
CA TYR A 672 -3.98 -21.99 5.31
C TYR A 672 -4.49 -22.20 6.74
N GLY A 673 -4.36 -21.17 7.57
CA GLY A 673 -4.79 -21.23 8.97
C GLY A 673 -3.77 -21.87 9.93
N HIS A 674 -2.61 -22.32 9.43
CA HIS A 674 -1.52 -22.76 10.31
C HIS A 674 -1.01 -21.61 11.17
N GLY A 675 -0.58 -21.95 12.38
CA GLY A 675 0.03 -21.06 13.35
C GLY A 675 0.02 -21.72 14.71
N LEU A 676 1.17 -21.79 15.35
CA LEU A 676 1.38 -22.42 16.66
C LEU A 676 1.24 -21.38 17.78
N THR A 677 0.92 -21.86 18.97
CA THR A 677 1.26 -21.18 20.23
C THR A 677 2.59 -21.69 20.74
N THR A 678 3.18 -21.04 21.74
CA THR A 678 4.42 -21.50 22.35
C THR A 678 4.30 -22.85 23.06
N LYS A 679 3.08 -23.35 23.28
CA LYS A 679 2.76 -24.62 23.93
C LYS A 679 2.52 -25.78 22.95
N ASP A 680 2.36 -25.47 21.68
CA ASP A 680 2.09 -26.47 20.65
C ASP A 680 3.40 -27.17 20.23
N ASN A 681 3.26 -28.41 19.82
CA ASN A 681 4.37 -29.11 19.16
C ASN A 681 4.46 -28.71 17.70
N SER A 682 5.68 -28.51 17.21
CA SER A 682 5.92 -28.32 15.79
C SER A 682 5.38 -29.50 14.97
N PRO A 683 4.78 -29.23 13.81
CA PRO A 683 4.33 -30.30 12.92
C PRO A 683 5.52 -31.12 12.43
N LEU A 684 5.32 -32.41 12.28
CA LEU A 684 6.29 -33.27 11.60
C LEU A 684 6.29 -32.92 10.11
N ILE A 685 7.39 -32.35 9.67
CA ILE A 685 7.58 -31.96 8.26
C ILE A 685 8.31 -33.16 7.59
N PRO A 686 7.69 -33.82 6.60
CA PRO A 686 8.35 -34.90 5.90
C PRO A 686 9.58 -34.42 5.15
N ASP A 687 10.65 -35.19 5.19
CA ASP A 687 11.83 -34.99 4.35
C ASP A 687 11.45 -35.33 2.90
N CYS A 688 11.31 -34.30 2.09
CA CYS A 688 10.86 -34.41 0.71
C CYS A 688 11.98 -33.91 -0.22
N PRO A 689 12.30 -34.72 -1.25
CA PRO A 689 13.26 -34.29 -2.25
C PRO A 689 12.74 -33.05 -2.99
N LYS A 690 13.63 -32.14 -3.36
CA LYS A 690 13.31 -31.02 -4.24
C LYS A 690 12.88 -31.58 -5.61
N PRO A 691 11.74 -31.13 -6.18
CA PRO A 691 11.21 -31.65 -7.44
C PRO A 691 12.09 -31.30 -8.65
#